data_ac9db8de0f48b7c5e1c091290cac654e
#
_entry.id   ac9db8de0f48b7c5e1c091290cac654e
#
_cell.length_a   1.000
_cell.length_b   1.000
_cell.length_c   1.000
_cell.angle_alpha   90.00
_cell.angle_beta   90.00
_cell.angle_gamma   90.00
#
_symmetry.space_group_name_H-M   'P 1'
#
loop_
_entity.id
_entity.type
_entity.pdbx_description
1 polymer ?
#
loop_
_entity_poly.entity_id
_entity_poly.type
_entity_poly.pdbx_seq_one_letter_code
_entity_poly.pdbx_strand_id
1 'polypeptide(L)'
;MKKLLALVLALVMSMSLVTISNADFKDADKIDNKEAVDVLNAVGVLIGDEKGNFNAKDTLTRAQAAKIIAYLDLGGKTADAIKGTGTVFSDVKATSWYAGYVEYCAGAGYVAGVGGGKFDPDAKVTGVQFAKMLLCALGYKSDVEGYTGADYTIAIARDANKNDLFNGLSIVTSANLTREQAAQMALNALKADVVEYKGGTNVSTSDGTKVVINAERSTVANDKYDYRVKTGYDAKNHNTVQQLCEKLYGKDLKGIEDKDSFGRKAIIWSYKNDEVGTYATDSADYTYYGAVSGKTLFKDLGLAASTKYTLTVDGTKDTSVTTGSDIKALAKDLGGYSYIVEVTVDDKDITVITIEYKLAQVSKVTKAKDGDKRSITVGGKTYETESFAKDDYVLYTVDKNGKIQSVQLAGKVTGKVTAVKGDKLTIDGTTYKFNAAGKDMSKVTAGTSGTFYLGIDKALIGASDLTEVVSAKDFMYVYSVVDAKTGEVDENGLPIAGKQTAYYILTDGTKGSAKIAKDQKISPKTVIAYSFNSDDELKVAEAKDVKTYDSLSTKVEIGKDTAVVADAYLMSADTQFVFVNIKDSKLTVTTVTGYKNVGKQSQNIFIVADKDGKALTVFVIGEDEGLETSKTFAYLLDTNPTLTKDSKDKDLYTYDVLVDGEVSTIATSNQEYMKGIAKGDRFSYTLKDGKLDKAVTKDTGKKSGEITAIVDDYIVIGGTAYSIKDVEETYLLDKGADEVKNVLTGDALEKGDTVIVYTNGKTGDNEKNVAVVITKEAE
;
A
#
# COMPACT_ATOMS: atom_id res chain seq x y z
N MET A 1 10.82 1.36 -17.18
CA MET A 1 9.41 1.07 -16.85
C MET A 1 9.07 -0.42 -16.88
N LYS A 2 9.30 -1.19 -17.95
CA LYS A 2 8.99 -2.64 -17.97
C LYS A 2 9.73 -3.48 -16.91
N LYS A 3 10.95 -3.14 -16.51
CA LYS A 3 11.72 -3.87 -15.48
C LYS A 3 11.30 -3.53 -14.04
N LEU A 4 10.85 -2.30 -13.78
CA LEU A 4 10.30 -1.90 -12.46
C LEU A 4 8.90 -2.48 -12.25
N LEU A 5 8.09 -2.53 -13.32
CA LEU A 5 6.79 -3.21 -13.32
C LEU A 5 6.93 -4.72 -13.04
N ALA A 6 7.99 -5.37 -13.57
CA ALA A 6 8.27 -6.78 -13.32
C ALA A 6 8.69 -7.05 -11.86
N LEU A 7 9.39 -6.12 -11.20
CA LEU A 7 9.78 -6.28 -9.78
C LEU A 7 8.58 -6.09 -8.84
N VAL A 8 7.68 -5.15 -9.16
CA VAL A 8 6.41 -4.97 -8.44
C VAL A 8 5.47 -6.15 -8.72
N LEU A 9 5.46 -6.68 -9.95
CA LEU A 9 4.70 -7.88 -10.32
C LEU A 9 5.19 -9.14 -9.58
N ALA A 10 6.51 -9.29 -9.38
CA ALA A 10 7.08 -10.41 -8.62
C ALA A 10 6.68 -10.38 -7.14
N LEU A 11 6.51 -9.18 -6.55
CA LEU A 11 6.01 -9.02 -5.17
C LEU A 11 4.50 -9.29 -5.06
N VAL A 12 3.76 -9.12 -6.15
CA VAL A 12 2.30 -9.33 -6.20
C VAL A 12 1.94 -10.81 -6.43
N MET A 13 2.81 -11.59 -7.08
CA MET A 13 2.58 -13.02 -7.29
C MET A 13 2.62 -13.86 -6.00
N SER A 14 3.10 -13.33 -4.88
CA SER A 14 3.16 -14.04 -3.60
C SER A 14 1.89 -13.93 -2.74
N MET A 15 0.93 -13.13 -3.12
CA MET A 15 -0.36 -13.03 -2.39
C MET A 15 -1.43 -13.91 -3.02
N SER A 16 -1.13 -15.20 -3.20
CA SER A 16 -2.17 -16.17 -3.49
C SER A 16 -3.14 -16.18 -2.31
N LEU A 17 -4.41 -15.89 -2.57
CA LEU A 17 -5.48 -16.05 -1.59
C LEU A 17 -5.59 -17.55 -1.28
N VAL A 18 -4.98 -17.96 -0.18
CA VAL A 18 -5.08 -19.32 0.31
C VAL A 18 -6.44 -19.49 0.97
N THR A 19 -7.25 -20.38 0.43
CA THR A 19 -8.45 -20.83 1.10
C THR A 19 -8.13 -22.11 1.85
N ILE A 20 -8.00 -22.03 3.15
CA ILE A 20 -7.74 -23.17 4.06
C ILE A 20 -6.39 -23.83 3.77
N SER A 21 -5.37 -23.44 4.48
CA SER A 21 -4.11 -24.18 4.62
C SER A 21 -4.19 -25.00 5.89
N ASN A 22 -3.86 -26.29 5.80
CA ASN A 22 -3.65 -27.14 6.97
C ASN A 22 -2.26 -26.96 7.60
N ALA A 23 -1.39 -26.16 6.98
CA ALA A 23 -0.07 -25.83 7.49
C ALA A 23 -0.12 -24.51 8.30
N ASP A 24 -0.49 -24.61 9.56
CA ASP A 24 -0.57 -23.45 10.48
C ASP A 24 0.82 -23.10 11.04
N PHE A 25 1.71 -22.61 10.17
CA PHE A 25 2.96 -22.03 10.65
C PHE A 25 2.71 -20.65 11.24
N LYS A 26 3.34 -20.36 12.38
CA LYS A 26 3.19 -19.04 13.05
C LYS A 26 3.71 -17.88 12.21
N ASP A 27 4.58 -18.13 11.28
CA ASP A 27 5.17 -17.19 10.32
C ASP A 27 4.59 -17.36 8.90
N ALA A 28 3.37 -17.89 8.78
CA ALA A 28 2.69 -18.12 7.50
C ALA A 28 2.52 -16.84 6.67
N ASP A 29 2.46 -15.67 7.32
CA ASP A 29 2.43 -14.34 6.70
C ASP A 29 3.73 -13.98 5.94
N LYS A 30 4.83 -14.67 6.24
CA LYS A 30 6.15 -14.47 5.62
C LYS A 30 6.48 -15.47 4.52
N ILE A 31 5.56 -16.37 4.22
CA ILE A 31 5.70 -17.39 3.18
C ILE A 31 5.13 -16.87 1.87
N ASP A 32 5.97 -16.67 0.87
CA ASP A 32 5.54 -16.23 -0.47
C ASP A 32 5.04 -17.43 -1.31
N ASN A 33 5.72 -18.58 -1.25
CA ASN A 33 5.39 -19.80 -2.00
C ASN A 33 4.44 -20.71 -1.21
N LYS A 34 3.26 -20.21 -0.85
CA LYS A 34 2.31 -20.92 0.04
C LYS A 34 1.86 -22.26 -0.52
N GLU A 35 1.45 -22.33 -1.81
CA GLU A 35 1.07 -23.59 -2.46
C GLU A 35 2.10 -24.69 -2.20
N ALA A 36 3.37 -24.39 -2.47
CA ALA A 36 4.44 -25.36 -2.34
C ALA A 36 4.66 -25.80 -0.90
N VAL A 37 4.66 -24.85 0.04
CA VAL A 37 4.87 -25.14 1.46
C VAL A 37 3.72 -25.96 2.02
N ASP A 38 2.48 -25.60 1.72
CA ASP A 38 1.29 -26.26 2.22
C ASP A 38 1.15 -27.69 1.68
N VAL A 39 1.34 -27.89 0.37
CA VAL A 39 1.28 -29.23 -0.24
C VAL A 39 2.38 -30.14 0.31
N LEU A 40 3.61 -29.66 0.40
CA LEU A 40 4.72 -30.47 0.90
C LEU A 40 4.64 -30.73 2.41
N ASN A 41 4.02 -29.82 3.17
CA ASN A 41 3.71 -30.05 4.57
C ASN A 41 2.61 -31.09 4.75
N ALA A 42 1.53 -31.03 3.95
CA ALA A 42 0.43 -31.98 3.99
C ALA A 42 0.90 -33.43 3.73
N VAL A 43 1.85 -33.60 2.83
CA VAL A 43 2.43 -34.91 2.54
C VAL A 43 3.64 -35.29 3.45
N GLY A 44 4.00 -34.41 4.41
CA GLY A 44 5.03 -34.65 5.41
C GLY A 44 6.47 -34.46 4.95
N VAL A 45 6.70 -33.94 3.74
CA VAL A 45 8.06 -33.69 3.21
C VAL A 45 8.72 -32.50 3.93
N LEU A 46 7.95 -31.47 4.22
CA LEU A 46 8.40 -30.30 4.96
C LEU A 46 7.67 -30.17 6.29
N ILE A 47 8.41 -29.78 7.31
CA ILE A 47 7.89 -29.51 8.66
C ILE A 47 8.47 -28.20 9.18
N GLY A 48 7.77 -27.59 10.13
CA GLY A 48 8.27 -26.43 10.87
C GLY A 48 9.35 -26.76 11.90
N ASP A 49 9.86 -25.74 12.54
CA ASP A 49 10.73 -25.87 13.71
C ASP A 49 9.92 -26.22 14.99
N GLU A 50 10.62 -26.47 16.10
CA GLU A 50 10.00 -26.80 17.40
C GLU A 50 9.12 -25.65 17.95
N LYS A 51 9.27 -24.42 17.41
CA LYS A 51 8.47 -23.25 17.77
C LYS A 51 7.22 -23.10 16.89
N GLY A 52 7.09 -23.93 15.85
CA GLY A 52 5.99 -23.89 14.91
C GLY A 52 6.17 -22.86 13.77
N ASN A 53 7.41 -22.41 13.48
CA ASN A 53 7.68 -21.58 12.33
C ASN A 53 8.21 -22.41 11.16
N PHE A 54 7.91 -21.98 9.93
CA PHE A 54 8.50 -22.56 8.73
C PHE A 54 9.89 -21.98 8.43
N ASN A 55 10.14 -20.72 8.78
CA ASN A 55 11.38 -20.00 8.50
C ASN A 55 11.69 -19.94 6.98
N ALA A 56 10.73 -19.48 6.20
CA ALA A 56 10.71 -19.49 4.73
C ALA A 56 11.98 -18.91 4.09
N LYS A 57 12.51 -17.83 4.65
CA LYS A 57 13.66 -17.07 4.12
C LYS A 57 15.02 -17.63 4.55
N ASP A 58 15.06 -18.61 5.46
CA ASP A 58 16.30 -19.26 5.84
C ASP A 58 16.87 -20.08 4.70
N THR A 59 18.21 -20.14 4.62
CA THR A 59 18.90 -20.92 3.57
C THR A 59 18.85 -22.42 3.85
N LEU A 60 18.58 -23.22 2.82
CA LEU A 60 18.54 -24.67 2.89
C LEU A 60 19.94 -25.26 3.10
N THR A 61 20.08 -26.21 4.05
CA THR A 61 21.32 -26.95 4.24
C THR A 61 21.35 -28.26 3.41
N ARG A 62 22.54 -28.80 3.18
CA ARG A 62 22.72 -30.08 2.48
C ARG A 62 22.02 -31.24 3.21
N ALA A 63 22.06 -31.27 4.53
CA ALA A 63 21.32 -32.25 5.33
C ALA A 63 19.81 -32.15 5.16
N GLN A 64 19.27 -30.95 5.14
CA GLN A 64 17.83 -30.70 4.89
C GLN A 64 17.44 -31.10 3.47
N ALA A 65 18.26 -30.75 2.48
CA ALA A 65 18.05 -31.18 1.09
C ALA A 65 18.01 -32.70 0.95
N ALA A 66 18.95 -33.41 1.57
CA ALA A 66 18.97 -34.88 1.56
C ALA A 66 17.68 -35.50 2.16
N LYS A 67 17.13 -34.90 3.23
CA LYS A 67 15.84 -35.33 3.78
C LYS A 67 14.72 -35.14 2.76
N ILE A 68 14.58 -33.97 2.17
CA ILE A 68 13.55 -33.67 1.15
C ILE A 68 13.62 -34.71 0.03
N ILE A 69 14.82 -34.97 -0.50
CA ILE A 69 15.01 -35.90 -1.61
C ILE A 69 14.67 -37.34 -1.21
N ALA A 70 15.06 -37.78 -0.02
CA ALA A 70 14.70 -39.14 0.46
C ALA A 70 13.17 -39.32 0.55
N TYR A 71 12.45 -38.28 0.97
CA TYR A 71 10.99 -38.28 0.99
C TYR A 71 10.37 -38.27 -0.41
N LEU A 72 10.97 -37.51 -1.35
CA LEU A 72 10.52 -37.46 -2.75
C LEU A 72 10.85 -38.69 -3.57
N ASP A 73 11.69 -39.58 -3.09
CA ASP A 73 12.01 -40.84 -3.80
C ASP A 73 11.32 -42.05 -3.16
N LEU A 74 11.27 -42.12 -1.84
CA LEU A 74 10.79 -43.28 -1.09
C LEU A 74 9.36 -43.13 -0.55
N GLY A 75 8.86 -41.91 -0.46
CA GLY A 75 7.65 -41.58 0.31
C GLY A 75 7.92 -41.52 1.82
N GLY A 76 7.12 -40.76 2.56
CA GLY A 76 7.36 -40.43 3.97
C GLY A 76 7.55 -41.65 4.88
N LYS A 77 6.68 -42.66 4.80
CA LYS A 77 6.76 -43.89 5.64
C LYS A 77 8.10 -44.62 5.52
N THR A 78 8.60 -44.76 4.29
CA THR A 78 9.87 -45.47 4.03
C THR A 78 11.04 -44.61 4.44
N ALA A 79 10.99 -43.29 4.12
CA ALA A 79 12.02 -42.34 4.48
C ALA A 79 12.22 -42.26 6.01
N ASP A 80 11.13 -42.21 6.80
CA ASP A 80 11.19 -42.18 8.27
C ASP A 80 11.78 -43.46 8.90
N ALA A 81 11.73 -44.57 8.19
CA ALA A 81 12.27 -45.84 8.66
C ALA A 81 13.79 -45.99 8.47
N ILE A 82 14.41 -45.11 7.68
CA ILE A 82 15.85 -45.22 7.36
C ILE A 82 16.68 -44.80 8.58
N LYS A 83 17.62 -45.66 8.93
CA LYS A 83 18.61 -45.40 9.98
C LYS A 83 20.00 -45.32 9.36
N GLY A 84 20.74 -44.26 9.74
CA GLY A 84 22.12 -44.11 9.32
C GLY A 84 23.07 -44.99 10.12
N THR A 85 24.15 -45.42 9.48
CA THR A 85 25.24 -46.21 10.09
C THR A 85 26.39 -45.29 10.56
N GLY A 86 26.52 -44.09 9.97
CA GLY A 86 27.61 -43.15 10.23
C GLY A 86 28.93 -43.55 9.61
N THR A 87 28.91 -44.45 8.59
CA THR A 87 30.12 -45.01 8.01
C THR A 87 30.49 -44.44 6.64
N VAL A 88 29.56 -43.75 5.97
CA VAL A 88 29.76 -43.24 4.60
C VAL A 88 30.60 -41.96 4.59
N PHE A 89 30.36 -41.07 5.54
CA PHE A 89 31.09 -39.80 5.67
C PHE A 89 31.58 -39.56 7.09
N SER A 90 32.82 -39.08 7.24
CA SER A 90 33.47 -38.93 8.55
C SER A 90 32.82 -37.85 9.44
N ASP A 91 32.09 -36.91 8.85
CA ASP A 91 31.38 -35.82 9.53
C ASP A 91 29.88 -36.07 9.72
N VAL A 92 29.40 -37.28 9.35
CA VAL A 92 28.01 -37.72 9.53
C VAL A 92 27.97 -38.82 10.59
N LYS A 93 27.58 -38.48 11.82
CA LYS A 93 27.45 -39.46 12.91
C LYS A 93 26.14 -40.24 12.78
N ALA A 94 26.16 -41.55 13.13
CA ALA A 94 24.94 -42.37 13.13
C ALA A 94 23.79 -41.81 13.96
N THR A 95 24.12 -41.02 15.02
CA THR A 95 23.13 -40.37 15.91
C THR A 95 22.55 -39.08 15.34
N SER A 96 23.08 -38.58 14.23
CA SER A 96 22.56 -37.37 13.61
C SER A 96 21.22 -37.66 12.94
N TRP A 97 20.24 -36.74 13.10
CA TRP A 97 18.90 -36.91 12.54
C TRP A 97 18.88 -37.09 11.02
N TYR A 98 19.92 -36.61 10.35
CA TYR A 98 20.05 -36.63 8.89
C TYR A 98 20.86 -37.86 8.38
N ALA A 99 21.46 -38.64 9.25
CA ALA A 99 22.42 -39.69 8.86
C ALA A 99 21.83 -40.67 7.83
N GLY A 100 20.65 -41.20 8.10
CA GLY A 100 20.00 -42.14 7.18
C GLY A 100 19.66 -41.53 5.84
N TYR A 101 19.18 -40.29 5.80
CA TYR A 101 18.85 -39.61 4.54
C TYR A 101 20.09 -39.31 3.71
N VAL A 102 21.18 -38.89 4.34
CA VAL A 102 22.45 -38.58 3.67
C VAL A 102 23.05 -39.87 3.10
N GLU A 103 23.10 -40.92 3.88
CA GLU A 103 23.62 -42.22 3.43
C GLU A 103 22.79 -42.83 2.29
N TYR A 104 21.46 -42.74 2.40
CA TYR A 104 20.55 -43.13 1.32
C TYR A 104 20.83 -42.39 0.03
N CYS A 105 20.82 -41.05 0.09
CA CYS A 105 21.03 -40.20 -1.08
C CYS A 105 22.43 -40.37 -1.70
N ALA A 106 23.46 -40.68 -0.88
CA ALA A 106 24.80 -40.99 -1.36
C ALA A 106 24.84 -42.34 -2.07
N GLY A 107 24.22 -43.37 -1.47
CA GLY A 107 24.11 -44.70 -2.07
C GLY A 107 23.34 -44.73 -3.39
N ALA A 108 22.29 -43.88 -3.51
CA ALA A 108 21.50 -43.68 -4.72
C ALA A 108 22.18 -42.78 -5.77
N GLY A 109 23.31 -42.13 -5.45
CA GLY A 109 24.02 -41.22 -6.36
C GLY A 109 23.40 -39.83 -6.50
N TYR A 110 22.48 -39.46 -5.61
CA TYR A 110 21.80 -38.17 -5.64
C TYR A 110 22.68 -37.04 -5.08
N VAL A 111 23.54 -37.39 -4.13
CA VAL A 111 24.53 -36.49 -3.55
C VAL A 111 25.92 -37.09 -3.57
N ALA A 112 26.93 -36.26 -3.60
CA ALA A 112 28.32 -36.64 -3.43
C ALA A 112 28.92 -35.92 -2.22
N GLY A 113 30.02 -36.46 -1.67
CA GLY A 113 30.82 -35.76 -0.67
C GLY A 113 31.53 -34.54 -1.26
N VAL A 114 32.00 -33.67 -0.36
CA VAL A 114 32.74 -32.44 -0.72
C VAL A 114 34.26 -32.67 -0.85
N GLY A 115 34.69 -33.90 -0.74
CA GLY A 115 36.09 -34.34 -0.70
C GLY A 115 36.55 -34.67 0.71
N GLY A 116 37.70 -35.37 0.81
CA GLY A 116 38.25 -35.78 2.10
C GLY A 116 37.35 -36.70 2.95
N GLY A 117 36.44 -37.45 2.31
CA GLY A 117 35.48 -38.31 3.02
C GLY A 117 34.42 -37.57 3.83
N LYS A 118 34.13 -36.32 3.51
CA LYS A 118 33.14 -35.46 4.20
C LYS A 118 31.93 -35.19 3.34
N PHE A 119 30.78 -34.99 3.98
CA PHE A 119 29.50 -34.57 3.38
C PHE A 119 29.25 -33.07 3.50
N ASP A 120 29.68 -32.45 4.60
CA ASP A 120 29.41 -31.07 4.99
C ASP A 120 27.89 -30.77 5.14
N PRO A 121 27.25 -31.35 6.17
CA PRO A 121 25.79 -31.33 6.32
C PRO A 121 25.20 -29.93 6.49
N ASP A 122 25.95 -28.96 7.04
CA ASP A 122 25.51 -27.61 7.33
C ASP A 122 25.78 -26.60 6.18
N ALA A 123 26.56 -27.03 5.17
CA ALA A 123 26.78 -26.21 3.98
C ALA A 123 25.46 -25.93 3.26
N LYS A 124 25.40 -24.78 2.61
CA LYS A 124 24.20 -24.32 1.89
C LYS A 124 24.13 -24.92 0.50
N VAL A 125 22.90 -25.14 0.01
CA VAL A 125 22.66 -25.76 -1.30
C VAL A 125 22.26 -24.69 -2.30
N THR A 126 22.87 -24.69 -3.48
CA THR A 126 22.52 -23.83 -4.59
C THR A 126 21.35 -24.37 -5.42
N GLY A 127 20.71 -23.51 -6.22
CA GLY A 127 19.60 -23.89 -7.10
C GLY A 127 19.99 -25.04 -8.05
N VAL A 128 21.18 -24.99 -8.68
CA VAL A 128 21.62 -26.03 -9.60
C VAL A 128 21.93 -27.34 -8.87
N GLN A 129 22.48 -27.30 -7.65
CA GLN A 129 22.74 -28.48 -6.86
C GLN A 129 21.43 -29.18 -6.44
N PHE A 130 20.45 -28.44 -6.02
CA PHE A 130 19.15 -29.00 -5.64
C PHE A 130 18.39 -29.52 -6.87
N ALA A 131 18.47 -28.83 -8.02
CA ALA A 131 17.90 -29.29 -9.29
C ALA A 131 18.49 -30.67 -9.70
N LYS A 132 19.82 -30.87 -9.57
CA LYS A 132 20.44 -32.19 -9.78
C LYS A 132 19.78 -33.27 -8.92
N MET A 133 19.63 -33.01 -7.63
CA MET A 133 19.04 -33.96 -6.69
C MET A 133 17.60 -34.30 -7.07
N LEU A 134 16.78 -33.28 -7.44
CA LEU A 134 15.40 -33.48 -7.90
C LEU A 134 15.31 -34.26 -9.21
N LEU A 135 16.17 -33.97 -10.19
CA LEU A 135 16.24 -34.73 -11.44
C LEU A 135 16.57 -36.20 -11.17
N CYS A 136 17.48 -36.47 -10.24
CA CYS A 136 17.78 -37.86 -9.85
C CYS A 136 16.57 -38.55 -9.19
N ALA A 137 15.79 -37.86 -8.36
CA ALA A 137 14.54 -38.39 -7.78
C ALA A 137 13.47 -38.65 -8.86
N LEU A 138 13.45 -37.87 -9.95
CA LEU A 138 12.63 -38.14 -11.15
C LEU A 138 13.09 -39.33 -11.97
N GLY A 139 14.25 -39.95 -11.65
CA GLY A 139 14.82 -41.10 -12.33
C GLY A 139 15.96 -40.78 -13.31
N TYR A 140 16.39 -39.54 -13.45
CA TYR A 140 17.53 -39.17 -14.30
C TYR A 140 18.84 -39.71 -13.71
N LYS A 141 19.64 -40.36 -14.53
CA LYS A 141 20.94 -40.92 -14.13
C LYS A 141 22.08 -39.97 -14.39
N SER A 142 22.77 -39.53 -13.33
CA SER A 142 23.83 -38.53 -13.38
C SER A 142 24.98 -38.87 -14.35
N ASP A 143 25.29 -40.16 -14.47
CA ASP A 143 26.33 -40.70 -15.34
C ASP A 143 25.92 -40.75 -16.82
N VAL A 144 24.62 -40.82 -17.10
CA VAL A 144 24.08 -40.82 -18.46
C VAL A 144 23.86 -39.41 -18.98
N GLU A 145 23.34 -38.49 -18.13
CA GLU A 145 22.92 -37.16 -18.52
C GLU A 145 24.02 -36.09 -18.44
N GLY A 146 25.22 -36.49 -18.02
CA GLY A 146 26.36 -35.57 -17.92
C GLY A 146 26.26 -34.61 -16.70
N TYR A 147 25.65 -35.08 -15.59
CA TYR A 147 25.56 -34.27 -14.35
C TYR A 147 26.85 -34.32 -13.53
N THR A 148 27.96 -34.71 -14.17
CA THR A 148 29.30 -34.75 -13.62
C THR A 148 30.30 -34.15 -14.63
N GLY A 149 31.51 -33.77 -14.17
CA GLY A 149 32.51 -33.18 -15.06
C GLY A 149 32.39 -31.64 -15.18
N ALA A 150 33.09 -31.03 -16.16
CA ALA A 150 33.24 -29.58 -16.25
C ALA A 150 31.92 -28.83 -16.58
N ASP A 151 31.09 -29.42 -17.43
CA ASP A 151 29.87 -28.74 -17.96
C ASP A 151 28.58 -29.20 -17.24
N TYR A 152 28.71 -29.86 -16.07
CA TYR A 152 27.58 -30.45 -15.36
C TYR A 152 26.44 -29.44 -15.08
N THR A 153 26.75 -28.19 -14.82
CA THR A 153 25.77 -27.15 -14.54
C THR A 153 24.86 -26.84 -15.73
N ILE A 154 25.42 -26.90 -16.97
CA ILE A 154 24.67 -26.68 -18.20
C ILE A 154 23.70 -27.82 -18.46
N ALA A 155 24.17 -29.07 -18.28
CA ALA A 155 23.33 -30.26 -18.44
C ALA A 155 22.17 -30.28 -17.45
N ILE A 156 22.45 -29.98 -16.18
CA ILE A 156 21.41 -29.87 -15.14
C ILE A 156 20.42 -28.77 -15.47
N ALA A 157 20.90 -27.55 -15.82
CA ALA A 157 20.02 -26.43 -16.12
C ALA A 157 19.10 -26.71 -17.32
N ARG A 158 19.63 -27.39 -18.37
CA ARG A 158 18.83 -27.83 -19.52
C ARG A 158 17.68 -28.74 -19.10
N ASP A 159 17.96 -29.77 -18.33
CA ASP A 159 16.94 -30.75 -17.96
C ASP A 159 16.01 -30.22 -16.86
N ALA A 160 16.52 -29.41 -15.96
CA ALA A 160 15.69 -28.72 -14.96
C ALA A 160 14.68 -27.77 -15.61
N ASN A 161 15.08 -26.96 -16.60
CA ASN A 161 14.16 -26.12 -17.35
C ASN A 161 13.14 -26.93 -18.16
N LYS A 162 13.58 -28.04 -18.79
CA LYS A 162 12.67 -28.92 -19.53
C LYS A 162 11.58 -29.55 -18.65
N ASN A 163 11.85 -29.74 -17.37
CA ASN A 163 10.91 -30.27 -16.38
C ASN A 163 10.27 -29.21 -15.52
N ASP A 164 10.37 -27.91 -15.90
CA ASP A 164 9.79 -26.78 -15.20
C ASP A 164 10.21 -26.65 -13.72
N LEU A 165 11.38 -27.19 -13.32
CA LEU A 165 11.80 -27.22 -11.91
C LEU A 165 12.01 -25.81 -11.33
N PHE A 166 12.29 -24.82 -12.16
CA PHE A 166 12.44 -23.42 -11.76
C PHE A 166 11.18 -22.56 -11.97
N ASN A 167 10.07 -23.19 -12.39
CA ASN A 167 8.83 -22.45 -12.63
C ASN A 167 8.34 -21.76 -11.34
N GLY A 168 7.86 -20.52 -11.47
CA GLY A 168 7.42 -19.69 -10.33
C GLY A 168 8.57 -19.11 -9.49
N LEU A 169 9.84 -19.28 -9.91
CA LEU A 169 11.01 -18.77 -9.20
C LEU A 169 11.82 -17.79 -10.04
N SER A 170 12.20 -16.67 -9.43
CA SER A 170 13.17 -15.72 -9.97
C SER A 170 14.47 -15.84 -9.17
N ILE A 171 15.29 -16.84 -9.50
CA ILE A 171 16.53 -17.15 -8.77
C ILE A 171 17.76 -17.15 -9.66
N VAL A 172 18.91 -16.85 -9.07
CA VAL A 172 20.22 -17.14 -9.65
C VAL A 172 20.57 -18.58 -9.27
N THR A 173 20.65 -19.46 -10.24
CA THR A 173 20.80 -20.92 -10.00
C THR A 173 22.08 -21.29 -9.25
N SER A 174 23.10 -20.43 -9.27
CA SER A 174 24.35 -20.58 -8.48
C SER A 174 24.26 -19.99 -7.07
N ALA A 175 23.17 -19.27 -6.72
CA ALA A 175 22.96 -18.76 -5.37
C ALA A 175 22.37 -19.82 -4.44
N ASN A 176 22.59 -19.64 -3.13
CA ASN A 176 21.99 -20.49 -2.11
C ASN A 176 20.47 -20.35 -2.10
N LEU A 177 19.77 -21.47 -2.03
CA LEU A 177 18.30 -21.48 -1.96
C LEU A 177 17.79 -21.15 -0.56
N THR A 178 16.68 -20.46 -0.50
CA THR A 178 15.86 -20.41 0.69
C THR A 178 15.00 -21.67 0.83
N ARG A 179 14.46 -21.91 2.02
CA ARG A 179 13.60 -23.06 2.30
C ARG A 179 12.33 -23.05 1.45
N GLU A 180 11.70 -21.88 1.24
CA GLU A 180 10.51 -21.79 0.39
C GLU A 180 10.82 -21.93 -1.11
N GLN A 181 11.99 -21.46 -1.58
CA GLN A 181 12.43 -21.70 -2.96
C GLN A 181 12.65 -23.18 -3.22
N ALA A 182 13.26 -23.89 -2.26
CA ALA A 182 13.41 -25.34 -2.34
C ALA A 182 12.04 -26.05 -2.30
N ALA A 183 11.08 -25.55 -1.50
CA ALA A 183 9.71 -26.05 -1.50
C ALA A 183 9.07 -25.91 -2.89
N GLN A 184 9.20 -24.75 -3.52
CA GLN A 184 8.66 -24.53 -4.87
C GLN A 184 9.29 -25.50 -5.89
N MET A 185 10.60 -25.66 -5.88
CA MET A 185 11.28 -26.62 -6.76
C MET A 185 10.82 -28.06 -6.51
N ALA A 186 10.61 -28.44 -5.25
CA ALA A 186 10.12 -29.78 -4.88
C ALA A 186 8.67 -30.01 -5.33
N LEU A 187 7.78 -28.98 -5.21
CA LEU A 187 6.43 -29.04 -5.76
C LEU A 187 6.44 -29.17 -7.29
N ASN A 188 7.32 -28.43 -7.95
CA ASN A 188 7.49 -28.55 -9.40
C ASN A 188 7.95 -29.97 -9.80
N ALA A 189 8.84 -30.55 -9.02
CA ALA A 189 9.27 -31.96 -9.24
C ALA A 189 8.11 -32.94 -9.03
N LEU A 190 7.22 -32.74 -8.05
CA LEU A 190 6.02 -33.58 -7.89
C LEU A 190 5.11 -33.54 -9.12
N LYS A 191 5.06 -32.41 -9.82
CA LYS A 191 4.30 -32.20 -11.07
C LYS A 191 5.01 -32.71 -12.32
N ALA A 192 6.32 -33.06 -12.23
CA ALA A 192 7.12 -33.46 -13.35
C ALA A 192 6.99 -34.98 -13.65
N ASP A 193 7.23 -35.34 -14.92
CA ASP A 193 7.16 -36.70 -15.40
C ASP A 193 8.36 -37.56 -14.93
N VAL A 194 8.10 -38.76 -14.49
CA VAL A 194 9.13 -39.71 -14.08
C VAL A 194 9.74 -40.36 -15.32
N VAL A 195 11.05 -40.61 -15.27
CA VAL A 195 11.79 -41.25 -16.36
C VAL A 195 12.41 -42.57 -15.93
N GLU A 196 12.63 -43.47 -16.90
CA GLU A 196 13.35 -44.71 -16.78
C GLU A 196 14.36 -44.88 -17.92
N TYR A 197 15.29 -45.79 -17.75
CA TYR A 197 16.27 -46.09 -18.79
C TYR A 197 16.19 -47.57 -19.19
N LYS A 198 16.15 -47.79 -20.50
CA LYS A 198 16.18 -49.11 -21.12
C LYS A 198 17.53 -49.32 -21.80
N GLY A 199 18.07 -50.51 -21.67
CA GLY A 199 19.40 -50.82 -22.20
C GLY A 199 20.52 -50.16 -21.39
N GLY A 200 21.68 -50.05 -22.03
CA GLY A 200 22.88 -49.42 -21.47
C GLY A 200 23.96 -50.42 -21.08
N THR A 201 25.19 -50.14 -21.53
CA THR A 201 26.39 -50.90 -21.19
C THR A 201 27.32 -50.02 -20.37
N ASN A 202 27.73 -50.52 -19.19
CA ASN A 202 28.71 -49.83 -18.36
C ASN A 202 30.12 -49.99 -18.98
N VAL A 203 30.72 -48.84 -19.33
CA VAL A 203 32.10 -48.79 -19.80
C VAL A 203 32.91 -47.98 -18.79
N SER A 204 34.03 -48.53 -18.34
CA SER A 204 34.99 -47.78 -17.53
C SER A 204 36.03 -47.17 -18.42
N THR A 205 36.25 -45.91 -18.33
CA THR A 205 37.30 -45.18 -19.03
C THR A 205 38.64 -45.39 -18.30
N SER A 206 39.74 -45.06 -18.96
CA SER A 206 41.09 -45.27 -18.43
C SER A 206 41.41 -44.47 -17.16
N ASP A 207 40.65 -43.40 -16.87
CA ASP A 207 40.72 -42.60 -15.66
C ASP A 207 39.80 -43.11 -14.54
N GLY A 208 39.12 -44.25 -14.74
CA GLY A 208 38.20 -44.86 -13.77
C GLY A 208 36.77 -44.28 -13.82
N THR A 209 36.47 -43.39 -14.72
CA THR A 209 35.11 -42.85 -14.91
C THR A 209 34.23 -43.97 -15.51
N LYS A 210 33.06 -44.18 -14.90
CA LYS A 210 32.04 -45.10 -15.42
C LYS A 210 31.09 -44.36 -16.31
N VAL A 211 30.98 -44.76 -17.56
CA VAL A 211 30.05 -44.20 -18.56
C VAL A 211 29.07 -45.25 -18.98
N VAL A 212 27.81 -44.93 -18.99
CA VAL A 212 26.75 -45.83 -19.53
C VAL A 212 26.49 -45.40 -20.96
N ILE A 213 26.79 -46.30 -21.91
CA ILE A 213 26.55 -46.08 -23.34
C ILE A 213 25.31 -46.87 -23.79
N ASN A 214 24.60 -46.31 -24.79
CA ASN A 214 23.36 -46.87 -25.35
C ASN A 214 22.22 -47.06 -24.34
N ALA A 215 22.19 -46.26 -23.27
CA ALA A 215 21.00 -46.17 -22.43
C ALA A 215 19.98 -45.25 -23.10
N GLU A 216 18.77 -45.73 -23.34
CA GLU A 216 17.68 -44.96 -23.88
C GLU A 216 16.74 -44.51 -22.76
N ARG A 217 16.61 -43.17 -22.61
CA ARG A 217 15.69 -42.59 -21.65
C ARG A 217 14.28 -42.54 -22.22
N SER A 218 13.29 -43.00 -21.46
CA SER A 218 11.87 -42.89 -21.76
C SER A 218 11.12 -42.43 -20.52
N THR A 219 9.95 -41.84 -20.73
CA THR A 219 9.02 -41.55 -19.63
C THR A 219 8.39 -42.86 -19.14
N VAL A 220 8.06 -42.91 -17.85
CA VAL A 220 7.35 -44.06 -17.26
C VAL A 220 5.87 -43.99 -17.63
N ALA A 221 5.34 -45.11 -18.13
CA ALA A 221 3.92 -45.19 -18.50
C ALA A 221 3.03 -45.11 -17.23
N ASN A 222 1.94 -44.36 -17.34
CA ASN A 222 0.90 -44.28 -16.32
C ASN A 222 -0.26 -45.21 -16.71
N ASP A 223 -0.27 -46.41 -16.15
CA ASP A 223 -1.30 -47.44 -16.39
C ASP A 223 -2.31 -47.58 -15.22
N LYS A 224 -2.15 -46.80 -14.17
CA LYS A 224 -2.89 -47.00 -12.91
C LYS A 224 -3.69 -45.79 -12.41
N TYR A 225 -3.34 -44.56 -12.78
CA TYR A 225 -3.92 -43.38 -12.16
C TYR A 225 -4.26 -42.28 -13.17
N ASP A 226 -5.49 -41.78 -13.08
CA ASP A 226 -6.02 -40.68 -13.93
C ASP A 226 -5.89 -39.31 -13.26
N TYR A 227 -4.97 -39.10 -12.33
CA TYR A 227 -4.87 -37.88 -11.56
C TYR A 227 -3.64 -37.10 -11.95
N ARG A 228 -3.80 -36.14 -12.84
CA ARG A 228 -2.73 -35.23 -13.21
C ARG A 228 -2.86 -33.89 -12.55
N VAL A 229 -1.72 -33.41 -12.13
CA VAL A 229 -1.53 -32.08 -11.52
C VAL A 229 -0.96 -31.07 -12.52
N LYS A 230 -0.88 -31.44 -13.79
CA LYS A 230 -0.29 -30.61 -14.85
C LYS A 230 -1.38 -29.94 -15.67
N THR A 231 -1.24 -28.63 -15.92
CA THR A 231 -2.09 -27.85 -16.82
C THR A 231 -2.29 -28.52 -18.16
N GLY A 232 -3.52 -28.60 -18.66
CA GLY A 232 -3.85 -29.20 -19.95
C GLY A 232 -4.16 -30.69 -19.90
N TYR A 233 -4.55 -31.20 -18.72
CA TYR A 233 -5.10 -32.56 -18.61
C TYR A 233 -6.37 -32.67 -19.45
N ASP A 234 -6.32 -33.50 -20.47
CA ASP A 234 -7.48 -33.90 -21.24
C ASP A 234 -7.98 -35.28 -20.76
N ALA A 235 -9.07 -35.28 -20.01
CA ALA A 235 -9.73 -36.49 -19.51
C ALA A 235 -10.14 -37.49 -20.61
N LYS A 236 -10.21 -37.03 -21.87
CA LYS A 236 -10.54 -37.91 -23.02
C LYS A 236 -9.34 -38.65 -23.59
N ASN A 237 -8.13 -38.12 -23.39
CA ASN A 237 -6.91 -38.64 -23.98
C ASN A 237 -5.93 -39.22 -22.96
N HIS A 238 -6.41 -39.73 -21.83
CA HIS A 238 -5.68 -40.31 -20.73
C HIS A 238 -4.16 -40.07 -20.79
N ASN A 239 -3.65 -39.32 -19.86
CA ASN A 239 -2.24 -39.00 -19.86
C ASN A 239 -1.42 -40.28 -19.58
N THR A 240 -0.73 -40.72 -20.58
CA THR A 240 0.00 -42.00 -20.58
C THR A 240 1.32 -41.98 -19.82
N VAL A 241 1.70 -40.83 -19.23
CA VAL A 241 2.98 -40.65 -18.51
C VAL A 241 2.75 -40.40 -17.03
N GLN A 242 3.51 -41.09 -16.17
CA GLN A 242 3.42 -40.98 -14.72
C GLN A 242 4.14 -39.74 -14.18
N GLN A 243 3.50 -38.95 -13.36
CA GLN A 243 4.13 -37.86 -12.58
C GLN A 243 4.72 -38.40 -11.26
N LEU A 244 5.68 -37.65 -10.67
CA LEU A 244 6.29 -38.07 -9.40
C LEU A 244 5.25 -38.12 -8.26
N CYS A 245 4.29 -37.18 -8.20
CA CYS A 245 3.21 -37.23 -7.21
C CYS A 245 2.35 -38.50 -7.33
N GLU A 246 2.08 -38.97 -8.55
CA GLU A 246 1.33 -40.20 -8.79
C GLU A 246 2.15 -41.46 -8.39
N LYS A 247 3.47 -41.46 -8.67
CA LYS A 247 4.38 -42.51 -8.22
C LYS A 247 4.38 -42.65 -6.69
N LEU A 248 4.42 -41.54 -5.96
CA LEU A 248 4.59 -41.53 -4.50
C LEU A 248 3.28 -41.69 -3.72
N TYR A 249 2.24 -41.04 -4.17
CA TYR A 249 1.00 -40.89 -3.40
C TYR A 249 -0.23 -41.48 -4.09
N GLY A 250 -0.09 -41.93 -5.35
CA GLY A 250 -1.20 -42.47 -6.12
C GLY A 250 -2.39 -41.49 -6.17
N LYS A 251 -3.55 -41.96 -5.74
CA LYS A 251 -4.77 -41.18 -5.68
C LYS A 251 -4.89 -40.30 -4.43
N ASP A 252 -3.98 -40.44 -3.47
CA ASP A 252 -4.08 -39.74 -2.19
C ASP A 252 -3.74 -38.25 -2.31
N LEU A 253 -2.80 -37.88 -3.17
CA LEU A 253 -2.49 -36.50 -3.50
C LEU A 253 -3.07 -36.13 -4.86
N LYS A 254 -3.93 -35.13 -4.89
CA LYS A 254 -4.60 -34.63 -6.11
C LYS A 254 -4.47 -33.12 -6.20
N GLY A 255 -4.20 -32.62 -7.41
CA GLY A 255 -4.35 -31.21 -7.75
C GLY A 255 -5.33 -31.12 -8.92
N ILE A 256 -6.50 -30.54 -8.67
CA ILE A 256 -7.59 -30.43 -9.67
C ILE A 256 -7.68 -28.99 -10.14
N GLU A 257 -7.62 -28.78 -11.46
CA GLU A 257 -7.89 -27.48 -12.06
C GLU A 257 -9.39 -27.19 -11.97
N ASP A 258 -9.73 -26.06 -11.33
CA ASP A 258 -11.07 -25.55 -11.18
C ASP A 258 -11.00 -24.02 -10.97
N LYS A 259 -12.04 -23.43 -10.47
CA LYS A 259 -12.08 -22.03 -10.07
C LYS A 259 -12.02 -21.92 -8.56
N ASP A 260 -11.30 -20.90 -8.09
CA ASP A 260 -11.37 -20.53 -6.69
C ASP A 260 -12.72 -19.89 -6.32
N SER A 261 -12.90 -19.56 -5.06
CA SER A 261 -14.13 -18.97 -4.54
C SER A 261 -14.45 -17.57 -5.10
N PHE A 262 -13.50 -16.94 -5.78
CA PHE A 262 -13.65 -15.65 -6.47
C PHE A 262 -13.87 -15.82 -7.99
N GLY A 263 -13.76 -17.05 -8.50
CA GLY A 263 -13.96 -17.36 -9.93
C GLY A 263 -12.70 -17.33 -10.78
N ARG A 264 -11.50 -17.20 -10.17
CA ARG A 264 -10.20 -17.29 -10.86
C ARG A 264 -9.87 -18.74 -11.15
N LYS A 265 -9.16 -18.99 -12.25
CA LYS A 265 -8.58 -20.31 -12.49
C LYS A 265 -7.64 -20.68 -11.32
N ALA A 266 -7.78 -21.88 -10.81
CA ALA A 266 -7.05 -22.31 -9.62
C ALA A 266 -6.78 -23.82 -9.68
N ILE A 267 -5.77 -24.25 -8.91
CA ILE A 267 -5.58 -25.66 -8.55
C ILE A 267 -6.09 -25.84 -7.12
N ILE A 268 -6.99 -26.82 -6.95
CA ILE A 268 -7.47 -27.27 -5.65
C ILE A 268 -6.68 -28.52 -5.27
N TRP A 269 -5.84 -28.39 -4.24
CA TRP A 269 -5.09 -29.51 -3.72
C TRP A 269 -5.84 -30.25 -2.62
N SER A 270 -5.78 -31.57 -2.67
CA SER A 270 -6.28 -32.43 -1.59
C SER A 270 -5.31 -33.59 -1.31
N TYR A 271 -5.20 -33.99 -0.05
CA TYR A 271 -4.43 -35.15 0.38
C TYR A 271 -5.29 -36.06 1.24
N LYS A 272 -5.43 -37.34 0.83
CA LYS A 272 -6.34 -38.34 1.48
C LYS A 272 -7.78 -37.85 1.59
N ASN A 273 -8.25 -37.11 0.61
CA ASN A 273 -9.55 -36.44 0.50
C ASN A 273 -9.76 -35.20 1.40
N ASP A 274 -8.80 -34.82 2.21
CA ASP A 274 -8.84 -33.55 2.93
C ASP A 274 -8.29 -32.45 2.04
N GLU A 275 -8.98 -31.30 1.99
CA GLU A 275 -8.51 -30.14 1.23
C GLU A 275 -7.24 -29.57 1.87
N VAL A 276 -6.17 -29.43 1.07
CA VAL A 276 -4.92 -28.79 1.47
C VAL A 276 -5.00 -27.29 1.24
N GLY A 277 -5.53 -26.89 0.09
CA GLY A 277 -5.72 -25.50 -0.25
C GLY A 277 -6.12 -25.29 -1.71
N THR A 278 -6.54 -24.07 -2.02
CA THR A 278 -6.91 -23.62 -3.37
C THR A 278 -6.02 -22.46 -3.76
N TYR A 279 -5.33 -22.56 -4.89
CA TYR A 279 -4.31 -21.62 -5.34
C TYR A 279 -4.57 -21.16 -6.75
N ALA A 280 -4.69 -19.84 -6.97
CA ALA A 280 -4.87 -19.28 -8.30
C ALA A 280 -3.66 -19.58 -9.20
N THR A 281 -3.90 -20.04 -10.44
CA THR A 281 -2.86 -20.48 -11.38
C THR A 281 -2.46 -19.41 -12.37
N ASP A 282 -3.39 -18.54 -12.75
CA ASP A 282 -3.13 -17.49 -13.71
C ASP A 282 -2.89 -16.17 -12.96
N SER A 283 -1.79 -15.50 -13.30
CA SER A 283 -1.64 -14.10 -12.95
C SER A 283 -2.56 -13.27 -13.84
N ALA A 284 -3.28 -12.33 -13.26
CA ALA A 284 -3.99 -11.33 -14.04
C ALA A 284 -2.99 -10.54 -14.92
N ASP A 285 -3.43 -10.17 -16.13
CA ASP A 285 -2.61 -9.31 -16.99
C ASP A 285 -2.42 -7.93 -16.38
N TYR A 286 -3.44 -7.47 -15.62
CA TYR A 286 -3.41 -6.23 -14.87
C TYR A 286 -4.03 -6.41 -13.49
N THR A 287 -3.39 -5.82 -12.49
CA THR A 287 -3.91 -5.79 -11.12
C THR A 287 -3.94 -4.36 -10.62
N TYR A 288 -5.11 -3.93 -10.15
CA TYR A 288 -5.31 -2.60 -9.58
C TYR A 288 -5.65 -2.73 -8.09
N TYR A 289 -5.17 -1.79 -7.32
CA TYR A 289 -5.50 -1.66 -5.90
C TYR A 289 -6.45 -0.47 -5.72
N GLY A 290 -7.65 -0.74 -5.23
CA GLY A 290 -8.72 0.24 -5.15
C GLY A 290 -9.63 0.23 -6.38
N ALA A 291 -10.38 1.32 -6.56
CA ALA A 291 -11.28 1.48 -7.69
C ALA A 291 -10.53 1.74 -9.00
N VAL A 292 -10.98 1.16 -10.09
CA VAL A 292 -10.46 1.39 -11.44
C VAL A 292 -11.56 1.88 -12.37
N SER A 293 -11.33 3.02 -13.02
CA SER A 293 -12.29 3.60 -13.96
C SER A 293 -12.24 2.93 -15.34
N GLY A 294 -13.34 2.96 -16.06
CA GLY A 294 -13.38 2.49 -17.44
C GLY A 294 -12.39 3.22 -18.36
N LYS A 295 -12.08 4.50 -18.08
CA LYS A 295 -11.04 5.26 -18.81
C LYS A 295 -9.65 4.66 -18.58
N THR A 296 -9.35 4.28 -17.36
CA THR A 296 -8.07 3.65 -16.99
C THR A 296 -7.96 2.30 -17.70
N LEU A 297 -8.98 1.44 -17.60
CA LEU A 297 -9.01 0.16 -18.30
C LEU A 297 -8.82 0.32 -19.81
N PHE A 298 -9.58 1.22 -20.44
CA PHE A 298 -9.47 1.48 -21.88
C PHE A 298 -8.04 1.84 -22.30
N LYS A 299 -7.38 2.71 -21.53
CA LYS A 299 -6.02 3.15 -21.78
C LYS A 299 -4.99 2.03 -21.54
N ASP A 300 -5.05 1.40 -20.38
CA ASP A 300 -4.02 0.46 -19.95
C ASP A 300 -4.05 -0.84 -20.75
N LEU A 301 -5.25 -1.29 -21.15
CA LEU A 301 -5.42 -2.45 -22.02
C LEU A 301 -5.20 -2.12 -23.51
N GLY A 302 -4.96 -0.87 -23.88
CA GLY A 302 -4.74 -0.45 -25.27
C GLY A 302 -5.95 -0.69 -26.19
N LEU A 303 -7.18 -0.58 -25.66
CA LEU A 303 -8.38 -0.94 -26.39
C LEU A 303 -8.68 0.02 -27.55
N ALA A 304 -9.18 -0.51 -28.65
CA ALA A 304 -9.65 0.30 -29.77
C ALA A 304 -11.14 0.64 -29.59
N ALA A 305 -11.50 1.92 -29.78
CA ALA A 305 -12.82 2.46 -29.48
C ALA A 305 -13.98 1.73 -30.20
N SER A 306 -13.80 1.40 -31.50
CA SER A 306 -14.82 0.75 -32.35
C SER A 306 -14.75 -0.78 -32.34
N THR A 307 -13.73 -1.38 -31.73
CA THR A 307 -13.61 -2.84 -31.67
C THR A 307 -14.60 -3.40 -30.67
N LYS A 308 -15.20 -4.54 -31.03
CA LYS A 308 -16.11 -5.27 -30.15
C LYS A 308 -15.32 -6.01 -29.09
N TYR A 309 -15.75 -5.89 -27.83
CA TYR A 309 -15.23 -6.60 -26.68
C TYR A 309 -16.39 -7.20 -25.87
N THR A 310 -16.10 -8.27 -25.15
CA THR A 310 -16.96 -8.78 -24.08
C THR A 310 -16.34 -8.40 -22.75
N LEU A 311 -17.11 -7.79 -21.84
CA LEU A 311 -16.71 -7.56 -20.47
C LEU A 311 -17.49 -8.48 -19.54
N THR A 312 -16.76 -9.25 -18.72
CA THR A 312 -17.34 -10.09 -17.66
C THR A 312 -16.79 -9.62 -16.32
N VAL A 313 -17.66 -9.26 -15.38
CA VAL A 313 -17.28 -8.82 -14.03
C VAL A 313 -17.84 -9.81 -13.02
N ASP A 314 -16.97 -10.39 -12.19
CA ASP A 314 -17.31 -11.38 -11.16
C ASP A 314 -18.20 -12.52 -11.69
N GLY A 315 -17.87 -12.99 -12.88
CA GLY A 315 -18.59 -14.07 -13.57
C GLY A 315 -19.89 -13.64 -14.27
N THR A 316 -20.25 -12.35 -14.20
CA THR A 316 -21.46 -11.83 -14.88
C THR A 316 -21.06 -11.01 -16.10
N LYS A 317 -21.61 -11.36 -17.26
CA LYS A 317 -21.39 -10.60 -18.49
C LYS A 317 -22.11 -9.26 -18.41
N ASP A 318 -21.38 -8.17 -18.63
CA ASP A 318 -21.97 -6.84 -18.75
C ASP A 318 -22.53 -6.65 -20.17
N THR A 319 -23.84 -6.69 -20.28
CA THR A 319 -24.54 -6.56 -21.56
C THR A 319 -24.61 -5.13 -22.10
N SER A 320 -24.26 -4.13 -21.29
CA SER A 320 -24.18 -2.73 -21.71
C SER A 320 -22.87 -2.42 -22.45
N VAL A 321 -21.86 -3.29 -22.30
CA VAL A 321 -20.56 -3.17 -22.95
C VAL A 321 -20.54 -4.04 -24.22
N THR A 322 -20.34 -3.40 -25.37
CA THR A 322 -20.20 -4.05 -26.68
C THR A 322 -18.95 -3.61 -27.43
N THR A 323 -18.39 -2.46 -27.11
CA THR A 323 -17.21 -1.86 -27.77
C THR A 323 -16.21 -1.31 -26.73
N GLY A 324 -15.00 -0.98 -27.20
CA GLY A 324 -14.02 -0.29 -26.36
C GLY A 324 -14.51 1.08 -25.87
N SER A 325 -15.32 1.78 -26.67
CA SER A 325 -15.94 3.05 -26.22
C SER A 325 -16.88 2.84 -25.04
N ASP A 326 -17.62 1.73 -24.98
CA ASP A 326 -18.52 1.43 -23.86
C ASP A 326 -17.71 1.17 -22.59
N ILE A 327 -16.60 0.44 -22.70
CA ILE A 327 -15.67 0.23 -21.56
C ILE A 327 -15.12 1.57 -21.05
N LYS A 328 -14.68 2.45 -21.97
CA LYS A 328 -14.21 3.80 -21.59
C LYS A 328 -15.27 4.62 -20.87
N ALA A 329 -16.55 4.41 -21.21
CA ALA A 329 -17.71 5.14 -20.71
C ALA A 329 -18.42 4.44 -19.54
N LEU A 330 -17.81 3.45 -18.89
CA LEU A 330 -18.41 2.79 -17.73
C LEU A 330 -18.89 3.82 -16.71
N ALA A 331 -20.15 3.71 -16.32
CA ALA A 331 -20.83 4.67 -15.45
C ALA A 331 -20.31 4.61 -14.00
N LYS A 332 -19.71 3.48 -13.62
CA LYS A 332 -19.14 3.26 -12.28
C LYS A 332 -17.76 2.64 -12.42
N ASP A 333 -16.89 3.03 -11.51
CA ASP A 333 -15.61 2.36 -11.35
C ASP A 333 -15.81 0.91 -10.88
N LEU A 334 -14.90 0.03 -11.29
CA LEU A 334 -14.86 -1.36 -10.84
C LEU A 334 -14.05 -1.43 -9.52
N GLY A 335 -14.51 -2.24 -8.57
CA GLY A 335 -13.94 -2.29 -7.24
C GLY A 335 -14.38 -1.10 -6.37
N GLY A 336 -13.53 -0.70 -5.43
CA GLY A 336 -13.81 0.33 -4.44
C GLY A 336 -12.64 0.50 -3.46
N TYR A 337 -12.88 1.14 -2.34
CA TYR A 337 -11.87 1.20 -1.27
C TYR A 337 -11.57 -0.19 -0.72
N SER A 338 -10.27 -0.50 -0.58
CA SER A 338 -9.78 -1.80 -0.09
C SER A 338 -10.15 -2.98 -0.99
N TYR A 339 -10.16 -2.75 -2.31
CA TYR A 339 -10.34 -3.80 -3.30
C TYR A 339 -9.03 -4.14 -4.01
N ILE A 340 -8.93 -5.37 -4.48
CA ILE A 340 -8.08 -5.77 -5.59
C ILE A 340 -8.99 -5.98 -6.79
N VAL A 341 -8.62 -5.42 -7.93
CA VAL A 341 -9.29 -5.61 -9.21
C VAL A 341 -8.29 -6.28 -10.16
N GLU A 342 -8.55 -7.54 -10.47
CA GLU A 342 -7.74 -8.35 -11.38
C GLU A 342 -8.41 -8.38 -12.76
N VAL A 343 -7.64 -8.15 -13.80
CA VAL A 343 -8.13 -8.11 -15.19
C VAL A 343 -7.32 -9.09 -16.02
N THR A 344 -8.03 -10.00 -16.69
CA THR A 344 -7.45 -10.94 -17.66
C THR A 344 -8.05 -10.67 -19.04
N VAL A 345 -7.19 -10.64 -20.05
CA VAL A 345 -7.57 -10.38 -21.45
C VAL A 345 -7.25 -11.61 -22.29
N ASP A 346 -8.29 -12.19 -22.89
CA ASP A 346 -8.17 -13.29 -23.85
C ASP A 346 -8.77 -12.84 -25.19
N ASP A 347 -7.89 -12.38 -26.10
CA ASP A 347 -8.25 -11.70 -27.36
C ASP A 347 -9.22 -10.53 -27.13
N LYS A 348 -10.52 -10.74 -27.25
CA LYS A 348 -11.58 -9.73 -27.10
C LYS A 348 -12.44 -9.93 -25.86
N ASP A 349 -12.18 -10.97 -25.11
CA ASP A 349 -12.87 -11.28 -23.87
C ASP A 349 -12.06 -10.73 -22.69
N ILE A 350 -12.64 -9.77 -21.97
CA ILE A 350 -12.07 -9.12 -20.81
C ILE A 350 -12.81 -9.63 -19.58
N THR A 351 -12.09 -10.31 -18.71
CA THR A 351 -12.60 -10.80 -17.43
C THR A 351 -12.04 -9.97 -16.29
N VAL A 352 -12.92 -9.45 -15.44
CA VAL A 352 -12.59 -8.69 -14.25
C VAL A 352 -13.07 -9.44 -13.02
N ILE A 353 -12.20 -9.62 -12.06
CA ILE A 353 -12.50 -10.18 -10.73
C ILE A 353 -12.25 -9.09 -9.69
N THR A 354 -13.24 -8.83 -8.84
CA THR A 354 -13.14 -7.86 -7.76
C THR A 354 -13.09 -8.57 -6.41
N ILE A 355 -12.09 -8.27 -5.59
CA ILE A 355 -11.87 -8.90 -4.30
C ILE A 355 -11.85 -7.83 -3.21
N GLU A 356 -12.91 -7.79 -2.40
CA GLU A 356 -13.03 -6.84 -1.29
C GLU A 356 -12.28 -7.34 -0.05
N TYR A 357 -11.41 -6.51 0.49
CA TYR A 357 -10.75 -6.71 1.79
C TYR A 357 -11.47 -5.91 2.86
N LYS A 358 -12.29 -6.59 3.65
CA LYS A 358 -13.10 -5.99 4.71
C LYS A 358 -12.27 -5.79 5.97
N LEU A 359 -12.47 -4.66 6.65
CA LEU A 359 -11.85 -4.40 7.95
C LEU A 359 -12.75 -4.92 9.08
N ALA A 360 -12.18 -5.67 10.01
CA ALA A 360 -12.85 -5.99 11.26
C ALA A 360 -11.86 -6.19 12.41
N GLN A 361 -12.36 -6.08 13.63
CA GLN A 361 -11.62 -6.42 14.84
C GLN A 361 -11.85 -7.90 15.18
N VAL A 362 -10.80 -8.59 15.63
CA VAL A 362 -10.89 -9.95 16.19
C VAL A 362 -11.67 -9.87 17.50
N SER A 363 -12.92 -10.30 17.47
CA SER A 363 -13.83 -10.19 18.62
C SER A 363 -13.64 -11.31 19.67
N LYS A 364 -13.16 -12.48 19.22
CA LYS A 364 -12.95 -13.66 20.06
C LYS A 364 -11.79 -14.49 19.55
N VAL A 365 -11.06 -15.09 20.48
CA VAL A 365 -10.08 -16.14 20.21
C VAL A 365 -10.51 -17.40 20.97
N THR A 366 -10.68 -18.50 20.28
CA THR A 366 -11.01 -19.81 20.86
C THR A 366 -9.75 -20.66 20.85
N LYS A 367 -9.30 -21.10 22.02
CA LYS A 367 -8.16 -21.99 22.16
C LYS A 367 -8.50 -23.39 21.67
N ALA A 368 -7.52 -24.08 21.11
CA ALA A 368 -7.63 -25.49 20.78
C ALA A 368 -8.00 -26.32 22.03
N LYS A 369 -8.94 -27.24 21.86
CA LYS A 369 -9.20 -28.33 22.82
C LYS A 369 -8.85 -29.63 22.10
N ASP A 370 -8.74 -30.73 22.83
CA ASP A 370 -8.36 -32.05 22.28
C ASP A 370 -9.01 -32.32 20.91
N GLY A 371 -8.20 -32.24 19.85
CA GLY A 371 -8.61 -32.45 18.47
C GLY A 371 -9.11 -31.22 17.68
N ASP A 372 -9.41 -30.10 18.34
CA ASP A 372 -9.87 -28.88 17.67
C ASP A 372 -8.69 -27.92 17.40
N LYS A 373 -8.75 -27.20 16.29
CA LYS A 373 -7.79 -26.13 15.98
C LYS A 373 -8.17 -24.85 16.70
N ARG A 374 -7.14 -24.02 16.97
CA ARG A 374 -7.37 -22.63 17.42
C ARG A 374 -8.13 -21.86 16.35
N SER A 375 -9.03 -20.98 16.78
CA SER A 375 -9.80 -20.15 15.84
C SER A 375 -10.03 -18.73 16.37
N ILE A 376 -10.29 -17.82 15.44
CA ILE A 376 -10.68 -16.44 15.72
C ILE A 376 -12.07 -16.16 15.19
N THR A 377 -12.75 -15.16 15.77
CA THR A 377 -14.02 -14.63 15.25
C THR A 377 -13.79 -13.24 14.68
N VAL A 378 -14.07 -13.08 13.38
CA VAL A 378 -13.89 -11.84 12.61
C VAL A 378 -15.16 -11.57 11.81
N GLY A 379 -15.72 -10.36 11.90
CA GLY A 379 -16.95 -10.02 11.18
C GLY A 379 -18.11 -10.96 11.47
N GLY A 380 -18.19 -11.51 12.68
CA GLY A 380 -19.21 -12.47 13.10
C GLY A 380 -19.00 -13.90 12.60
N LYS A 381 -17.88 -14.21 11.95
CA LYS A 381 -17.56 -15.52 11.36
C LYS A 381 -16.31 -16.11 12.00
N THR A 382 -16.22 -17.44 12.05
CA THR A 382 -15.08 -18.17 12.61
C THR A 382 -14.08 -18.50 11.51
N TYR A 383 -12.80 -18.34 11.82
CA TYR A 383 -11.67 -18.69 10.96
C TYR A 383 -10.61 -19.42 11.77
N GLU A 384 -10.19 -20.60 11.32
CA GLU A 384 -9.15 -21.40 11.97
C GLU A 384 -7.78 -20.82 11.66
N THR A 385 -7.01 -20.50 12.68
CA THR A 385 -5.65 -19.98 12.54
C THR A 385 -4.93 -19.95 13.88
N GLU A 386 -3.63 -20.13 13.89
CA GLU A 386 -2.76 -19.93 15.06
C GLU A 386 -2.32 -18.47 15.23
N SER A 387 -2.57 -17.63 14.23
CA SER A 387 -2.23 -16.21 14.21
C SER A 387 -3.33 -15.33 14.84
N PHE A 388 -3.02 -14.08 15.07
CA PHE A 388 -3.87 -12.98 15.57
C PHE A 388 -4.30 -13.11 17.02
N ALA A 389 -4.36 -11.97 17.70
CA ALA A 389 -4.83 -11.84 19.07
C ALA A 389 -6.26 -11.26 19.09
N LYS A 390 -6.93 -11.38 20.23
CA LYS A 390 -8.16 -10.64 20.48
C LYS A 390 -7.85 -9.14 20.38
N ASP A 391 -8.76 -8.39 19.79
CA ASP A 391 -8.70 -6.94 19.57
C ASP A 391 -7.77 -6.49 18.44
N ASP A 392 -7.04 -7.42 17.78
CA ASP A 392 -6.34 -7.09 16.52
C ASP A 392 -7.34 -6.64 15.45
N TYR A 393 -6.97 -5.61 14.69
CA TYR A 393 -7.69 -5.23 13.48
C TYR A 393 -7.08 -5.93 12.27
N VAL A 394 -7.94 -6.60 11.52
CA VAL A 394 -7.55 -7.43 10.38
C VAL A 394 -8.33 -7.05 9.12
N LEU A 395 -7.69 -7.25 7.98
CA LEU A 395 -8.35 -7.31 6.68
C LEU A 395 -8.70 -8.77 6.39
N TYR A 396 -9.93 -9.02 5.95
CA TYR A 396 -10.37 -10.36 5.58
C TYR A 396 -11.20 -10.34 4.31
N THR A 397 -11.14 -11.43 3.56
CA THR A 397 -11.96 -11.64 2.36
C THR A 397 -12.98 -12.73 2.61
N VAL A 398 -14.09 -12.68 1.90
CA VAL A 398 -15.12 -13.71 1.94
C VAL A 398 -15.52 -14.11 0.53
N ASP A 399 -15.89 -15.37 0.36
CA ASP A 399 -16.47 -15.88 -0.88
C ASP A 399 -17.93 -15.45 -1.04
N LYS A 400 -18.53 -15.85 -2.17
CA LYS A 400 -19.97 -15.61 -2.48
C LYS A 400 -20.93 -16.21 -1.43
N ASN A 401 -20.51 -17.22 -0.66
CA ASN A 401 -21.27 -17.84 0.41
C ASN A 401 -21.00 -17.17 1.78
N GLY A 402 -20.10 -16.19 1.79
CA GLY A 402 -19.69 -15.44 2.96
C GLY A 402 -18.73 -16.21 3.89
N LYS A 403 -18.10 -17.30 3.44
CA LYS A 403 -17.02 -17.98 4.17
C LYS A 403 -15.75 -17.17 4.08
N ILE A 404 -15.01 -17.00 5.18
CA ILE A 404 -13.72 -16.30 5.18
C ILE A 404 -12.72 -17.10 4.35
N GLN A 405 -12.04 -16.42 3.43
CA GLN A 405 -11.04 -16.99 2.54
C GLN A 405 -9.62 -16.61 2.96
N SER A 406 -9.43 -15.40 3.47
CA SER A 406 -8.13 -14.93 3.96
C SER A 406 -8.31 -13.96 5.12
N VAL A 407 -7.30 -13.89 5.99
CA VAL A 407 -7.19 -12.93 7.08
C VAL A 407 -5.74 -12.47 7.16
N GLN A 408 -5.52 -11.16 7.27
CA GLN A 408 -4.20 -10.57 7.50
C GLN A 408 -4.30 -9.36 8.42
N LEU A 409 -3.22 -8.97 9.12
CA LEU A 409 -3.22 -7.76 9.94
C LEU A 409 -3.48 -6.54 9.05
N ALA A 410 -4.34 -5.63 9.52
CA ALA A 410 -4.53 -4.34 8.90
C ALA A 410 -3.32 -3.45 9.17
N GLY A 411 -2.81 -2.78 8.14
CA GLY A 411 -1.87 -1.69 8.32
C GLY A 411 -2.52 -0.58 9.14
N LYS A 412 -1.75 0.12 9.97
CA LYS A 412 -2.30 1.20 10.82
C LYS A 412 -1.42 2.43 10.83
N VAL A 413 -2.07 3.58 10.97
CA VAL A 413 -1.44 4.89 11.18
C VAL A 413 -2.05 5.48 12.45
N THR A 414 -1.22 5.92 13.39
CA THR A 414 -1.69 6.58 14.60
C THR A 414 -1.21 8.03 14.56
N GLY A 415 -2.12 8.97 14.77
CA GLY A 415 -1.76 10.38 14.75
C GLY A 415 -2.97 11.31 14.83
N LYS A 416 -2.72 12.60 14.62
CA LYS A 416 -3.73 13.67 14.64
C LYS A 416 -4.10 14.05 13.21
N VAL A 417 -5.39 14.11 12.94
CA VAL A 417 -5.92 14.63 11.67
C VAL A 417 -5.73 16.14 11.62
N THR A 418 -4.94 16.60 10.67
CA THR A 418 -4.65 18.01 10.47
C THR A 418 -5.53 18.65 9.39
N ALA A 419 -6.04 17.85 8.43
CA ALA A 419 -6.98 18.32 7.41
C ALA A 419 -7.88 17.19 6.92
N VAL A 420 -9.10 17.57 6.49
CA VAL A 420 -10.05 16.70 5.76
C VAL A 420 -10.51 17.48 4.53
N LYS A 421 -10.29 16.93 3.32
CA LYS A 421 -10.68 17.59 2.07
C LYS A 421 -11.17 16.53 1.05
N GLY A 422 -12.48 16.52 0.79
CA GLY A 422 -13.08 15.53 -0.11
C GLY A 422 -12.85 14.10 0.40
N ASP A 423 -12.23 13.28 -0.42
CA ASP A 423 -11.83 11.89 -0.09
C ASP A 423 -10.41 11.77 0.49
N LYS A 424 -9.80 12.89 0.90
CA LYS A 424 -8.45 12.97 1.45
C LYS A 424 -8.46 13.37 2.91
N LEU A 425 -7.60 12.72 3.69
CA LEU A 425 -7.40 12.94 5.12
C LEU A 425 -5.91 13.04 5.41
N THR A 426 -5.49 14.14 6.03
CA THR A 426 -4.08 14.36 6.39
C THR A 426 -3.88 14.05 7.86
N ILE A 427 -2.94 13.15 8.16
CA ILE A 427 -2.56 12.74 9.53
C ILE A 427 -1.08 13.09 9.70
N ASP A 428 -0.77 13.96 10.65
CA ASP A 428 0.59 14.40 10.97
C ASP A 428 1.43 14.77 9.72
N GLY A 429 0.79 15.48 8.77
CA GLY A 429 1.43 15.95 7.54
C GLY A 429 1.37 14.98 6.35
N THR A 430 1.01 13.71 6.56
CA THR A 430 0.87 12.73 5.48
C THR A 430 -0.59 12.62 5.02
N THR A 431 -0.83 12.76 3.72
CA THR A 431 -2.17 12.70 3.13
C THR A 431 -2.51 11.31 2.61
N TYR A 432 -3.68 10.81 2.98
CA TYR A 432 -4.22 9.51 2.58
C TYR A 432 -5.57 9.71 1.89
N LYS A 433 -5.89 8.87 0.90
CA LYS A 433 -7.29 8.67 0.53
C LYS A 433 -8.03 8.01 1.69
N PHE A 434 -9.32 8.30 1.85
CA PHE A 434 -10.10 7.65 2.90
C PHE A 434 -11.54 7.37 2.45
N ASN A 435 -12.09 6.31 3.02
CA ASN A 435 -13.49 5.95 2.87
C ASN A 435 -14.30 6.56 4.02
N ALA A 436 -15.06 7.62 3.74
CA ALA A 436 -15.90 8.26 4.75
C ALA A 436 -16.99 7.34 5.34
N ALA A 437 -17.41 6.31 4.58
CA ALA A 437 -18.34 5.27 5.04
C ALA A 437 -17.66 4.13 5.80
N GLY A 438 -16.33 4.15 5.94
CA GLY A 438 -15.58 3.15 6.69
C GLY A 438 -15.91 3.15 8.18
N LYS A 439 -15.47 2.09 8.87
CA LYS A 439 -15.74 1.91 10.31
C LYS A 439 -15.24 3.11 11.12
N ASP A 440 -16.17 3.80 11.80
CA ASP A 440 -15.93 5.00 12.63
C ASP A 440 -15.34 6.23 11.88
N MET A 441 -15.17 6.16 10.55
CA MET A 441 -14.60 7.25 9.75
C MET A 441 -15.52 8.47 9.65
N SER A 442 -16.84 8.29 9.77
CA SER A 442 -17.82 9.40 9.78
C SER A 442 -17.66 10.34 10.98
N LYS A 443 -16.98 9.89 12.05
CA LYS A 443 -16.68 10.68 13.25
C LYS A 443 -15.38 11.47 13.14
N VAL A 444 -14.62 11.26 12.07
CA VAL A 444 -13.29 11.85 11.91
C VAL A 444 -13.39 13.25 11.32
N THR A 445 -12.86 14.21 12.04
CA THR A 445 -12.78 15.62 11.63
C THR A 445 -11.36 16.14 11.84
N ALA A 446 -11.04 17.29 11.28
CA ALA A 446 -9.76 17.93 11.58
C ALA A 446 -9.65 18.17 13.10
N GLY A 447 -8.49 17.81 13.66
CA GLY A 447 -8.25 17.83 15.11
C GLY A 447 -8.42 16.47 15.80
N THR A 448 -9.17 15.52 15.24
CA THR A 448 -9.32 14.16 15.81
C THR A 448 -7.97 13.45 15.87
N SER A 449 -7.65 12.89 17.02
CA SER A 449 -6.53 11.95 17.17
C SER A 449 -7.04 10.53 17.30
N GLY A 450 -6.30 9.55 16.78
CA GLY A 450 -6.72 8.16 16.85
C GLY A 450 -5.79 7.22 16.11
N THR A 451 -6.23 5.97 16.00
CA THR A 451 -5.61 4.95 15.17
C THR A 451 -6.47 4.72 13.93
N PHE A 452 -5.87 4.81 12.76
CA PHE A 452 -6.53 4.67 11.46
C PHE A 452 -6.01 3.43 10.76
N TYR A 453 -6.88 2.68 10.10
CA TYR A 453 -6.55 1.40 9.48
C TYR A 453 -6.55 1.51 7.97
N LEU A 454 -5.49 0.99 7.36
CA LEU A 454 -5.27 0.99 5.92
C LEU A 454 -5.93 -0.24 5.29
N GLY A 455 -6.63 -0.02 4.19
CA GLY A 455 -7.06 -1.06 3.26
C GLY A 455 -5.89 -1.60 2.43
N ILE A 456 -6.17 -2.59 1.59
CA ILE A 456 -5.17 -3.21 0.70
C ILE A 456 -4.63 -2.19 -0.32
N ASP A 457 -5.41 -1.19 -0.68
CA ASP A 457 -5.09 -0.06 -1.57
C ASP A 457 -4.41 1.10 -0.84
N LYS A 458 -4.06 0.94 0.44
CA LYS A 458 -3.50 1.97 1.33
C LYS A 458 -4.44 3.16 1.61
N ALA A 459 -5.70 3.10 1.23
CA ALA A 459 -6.69 4.06 1.70
C ALA A 459 -7.09 3.78 3.16
N LEU A 460 -7.44 4.81 3.91
CA LEU A 460 -7.95 4.65 5.27
C LEU A 460 -9.41 4.18 5.20
N ILE A 461 -9.71 3.04 5.80
CA ILE A 461 -11.03 2.40 5.74
C ILE A 461 -11.68 2.18 7.10
N GLY A 462 -11.03 2.62 8.16
CA GLY A 462 -11.58 2.58 9.51
C GLY A 462 -10.70 3.27 10.52
N ALA A 463 -11.26 3.51 11.70
CA ALA A 463 -10.58 4.15 12.81
C ALA A 463 -10.97 3.51 14.15
N SER A 464 -10.11 3.69 15.16
CA SER A 464 -10.36 3.37 16.56
C SER A 464 -9.66 4.36 17.48
N ASP A 465 -9.98 4.27 18.77
CA ASP A 465 -9.38 5.10 19.82
C ASP A 465 -9.45 6.60 19.51
N LEU A 466 -10.57 6.97 18.86
CA LEU A 466 -10.80 8.36 18.50
C LEU A 466 -10.99 9.17 19.78
N THR A 467 -10.09 10.12 19.97
CA THR A 467 -10.27 11.15 20.97
C THR A 467 -10.89 12.37 20.28
N GLU A 468 -12.11 12.69 20.63
CA GLU A 468 -12.70 13.97 20.25
C GLU A 468 -11.85 15.05 20.91
N VAL A 469 -11.20 15.86 20.07
CA VAL A 469 -10.75 17.16 20.54
C VAL A 469 -12.02 17.91 20.91
N VAL A 470 -12.10 18.44 22.12
CA VAL A 470 -13.14 19.41 22.50
C VAL A 470 -13.25 20.37 21.34
N SER A 471 -14.38 20.35 20.65
CA SER A 471 -14.51 21.03 19.37
C SER A 471 -14.40 22.53 19.61
N ALA A 472 -13.31 23.13 19.17
CA ALA A 472 -13.22 24.59 19.10
C ALA A 472 -14.33 25.18 18.21
N LYS A 473 -15.06 24.34 17.48
CA LYS A 473 -16.17 24.73 16.61
C LYS A 473 -17.42 25.16 17.36
N ASP A 474 -17.53 24.79 18.63
CA ASP A 474 -18.69 25.11 19.47
C ASP A 474 -18.57 26.46 20.15
N PHE A 475 -17.63 27.32 19.70
CA PHE A 475 -17.46 28.68 20.18
C PHE A 475 -17.62 29.70 19.05
N MET A 476 -18.15 30.87 19.41
CA MET A 476 -18.25 32.00 18.52
C MET A 476 -17.90 33.31 19.23
N TYR A 477 -17.33 34.24 18.49
CA TYR A 477 -17.21 35.62 18.92
C TYR A 477 -18.42 36.41 18.45
N VAL A 478 -19.25 36.89 19.38
CA VAL A 478 -20.39 37.75 19.08
C VAL A 478 -19.91 39.22 19.06
N TYR A 479 -19.84 39.79 17.85
CA TYR A 479 -19.35 41.17 17.71
C TYR A 479 -20.43 42.22 17.80
N SER A 480 -21.69 41.89 17.55
CA SER A 480 -22.83 42.81 17.61
C SER A 480 -24.11 42.09 18.02
N VAL A 481 -24.95 42.76 18.77
CA VAL A 481 -26.33 42.35 19.07
C VAL A 481 -27.24 43.52 18.74
N VAL A 482 -28.25 43.29 17.95
CA VAL A 482 -29.19 44.30 17.48
C VAL A 482 -30.60 43.92 17.92
N ASP A 483 -31.32 44.88 18.48
CA ASP A 483 -32.73 44.69 18.81
C ASP A 483 -33.56 44.56 17.54
N ALA A 484 -34.62 43.77 17.58
CA ALA A 484 -35.54 43.65 16.45
C ALA A 484 -36.16 44.99 16.14
N LYS A 485 -36.30 45.28 14.85
CA LYS A 485 -36.97 46.53 14.42
C LYS A 485 -38.41 46.52 14.96
N THR A 486 -38.81 47.61 15.65
CA THR A 486 -40.19 47.87 16.03
C THR A 486 -41.03 47.94 14.75
N GLY A 487 -41.98 46.98 14.60
CA GLY A 487 -42.88 46.94 13.45
C GLY A 487 -42.89 45.65 12.63
N GLU A 488 -42.05 44.65 12.95
CA GLU A 488 -42.23 43.28 12.38
C GLU A 488 -43.52 42.64 12.93
N VAL A 489 -44.37 42.16 12.03
CA VAL A 489 -45.60 41.42 12.37
C VAL A 489 -45.48 39.98 11.86
N ASP A 490 -46.13 39.02 12.56
CA ASP A 490 -46.25 37.63 12.15
C ASP A 490 -47.20 37.52 10.93
N GLU A 491 -47.38 36.29 10.44
CA GLU A 491 -48.28 35.98 9.31
C GLU A 491 -49.73 36.36 9.54
N ASN A 492 -50.13 36.66 10.80
CA ASN A 492 -51.45 37.09 11.20
C ASN A 492 -51.52 38.61 11.45
N GLY A 493 -50.44 39.37 11.17
CA GLY A 493 -50.35 40.80 11.37
C GLY A 493 -50.19 41.26 12.82
N LEU A 494 -49.85 40.35 13.75
CA LEU A 494 -49.58 40.69 15.16
C LEU A 494 -48.10 41.06 15.35
N PRO A 495 -47.77 42.09 16.15
CA PRO A 495 -46.41 42.46 16.44
C PRO A 495 -45.62 41.28 17.02
N ILE A 496 -44.57 40.86 16.35
CA ILE A 496 -43.62 39.88 16.90
C ILE A 496 -42.88 40.57 18.02
N ALA A 497 -43.02 40.10 19.25
CA ALA A 497 -42.20 40.59 20.36
C ALA A 497 -40.73 40.43 19.99
N GLY A 498 -40.02 41.55 19.82
CA GLY A 498 -38.74 41.62 19.17
C GLY A 498 -37.68 40.70 19.77
N LYS A 499 -37.27 39.72 19.04
CA LYS A 499 -36.11 38.89 19.38
C LYS A 499 -34.84 39.58 18.91
N GLN A 500 -33.85 39.70 19.79
CA GLN A 500 -32.53 40.22 19.44
C GLN A 500 -31.85 39.33 18.41
N THR A 501 -31.09 39.92 17.52
CA THR A 501 -30.23 39.17 16.54
C THR A 501 -28.77 39.35 16.92
N ALA A 502 -28.08 38.26 17.14
CA ALA A 502 -26.64 38.24 17.32
C ALA A 502 -25.93 38.08 15.96
N TYR A 503 -24.90 38.88 15.75
CA TYR A 503 -23.97 38.77 14.64
C TYR A 503 -22.65 38.24 15.19
N TYR A 504 -22.13 37.16 14.58
CA TYR A 504 -21.01 36.40 15.14
C TYR A 504 -19.99 35.97 14.10
N ILE A 505 -18.87 35.53 14.60
CA ILE A 505 -17.78 34.90 13.85
C ILE A 505 -17.42 33.57 14.53
N LEU A 506 -17.41 32.49 13.76
CA LEU A 506 -17.01 31.17 14.22
C LEU A 506 -15.49 31.06 14.31
N THR A 507 -15.02 29.99 14.95
CA THR A 507 -13.59 29.68 15.12
C THR A 507 -12.84 29.45 13.81
N ASP A 508 -13.53 29.15 12.73
CA ASP A 508 -12.99 29.02 11.36
C ASP A 508 -13.03 30.35 10.56
N GLY A 509 -13.49 31.45 11.18
CA GLY A 509 -13.63 32.74 10.54
C GLY A 509 -14.95 32.94 9.78
N THR A 510 -15.83 31.93 9.76
CA THR A 510 -17.16 32.05 9.13
C THR A 510 -18.01 33.11 9.85
N LYS A 511 -18.63 33.99 9.07
CA LYS A 511 -19.53 35.03 9.58
C LYS A 511 -20.98 34.56 9.55
N GLY A 512 -21.71 34.83 10.59
CA GLY A 512 -23.12 34.46 10.67
C GLY A 512 -23.96 35.44 11.47
N SER A 513 -25.28 35.23 11.45
CA SER A 513 -26.25 35.90 12.32
C SER A 513 -27.37 34.94 12.68
N ALA A 514 -27.89 35.05 13.89
CA ALA A 514 -29.02 34.25 14.35
C ALA A 514 -29.87 35.02 15.35
N LYS A 515 -31.16 34.71 15.38
CA LYS A 515 -32.06 35.19 16.44
C LYS A 515 -31.67 34.57 17.77
N ILE A 516 -31.66 35.35 18.84
CA ILE A 516 -31.37 34.87 20.19
C ILE A 516 -32.64 34.24 20.76
N ALA A 517 -32.55 33.04 21.32
CA ALA A 517 -33.67 32.37 21.96
C ALA A 517 -34.25 33.21 23.12
N LYS A 518 -35.55 33.15 23.34
CA LYS A 518 -36.34 34.04 24.23
C LYS A 518 -35.81 34.09 25.67
N ASP A 519 -35.23 33.01 26.14
CA ASP A 519 -34.71 32.82 27.51
C ASP A 519 -33.22 33.07 27.64
N GLN A 520 -32.56 33.52 26.56
CA GLN A 520 -31.11 33.73 26.49
C GLN A 520 -30.78 35.23 26.52
N LYS A 521 -29.65 35.53 27.18
CA LYS A 521 -29.09 36.88 27.21
C LYS A 521 -27.63 36.80 26.71
N ILE A 522 -27.37 37.36 25.53
CA ILE A 522 -26.07 37.40 24.89
C ILE A 522 -25.63 38.86 24.74
N SER A 523 -24.43 39.17 25.21
CA SER A 523 -23.83 40.49 25.10
C SER A 523 -22.90 40.56 23.86
N PRO A 524 -22.83 41.74 23.19
CA PRO A 524 -21.82 41.94 22.15
C PRO A 524 -20.40 41.96 22.74
N LYS A 525 -19.39 41.68 21.90
CA LYS A 525 -17.96 41.60 22.26
C LYS A 525 -17.65 40.52 23.30
N THR A 526 -18.28 39.38 23.14
CA THR A 526 -18.05 38.19 24.00
C THR A 526 -17.78 36.96 23.16
N VAL A 527 -17.05 36.01 23.74
CA VAL A 527 -16.92 34.65 23.20
C VAL A 527 -17.84 33.74 24.01
N ILE A 528 -18.68 32.99 23.32
CA ILE A 528 -19.61 32.04 23.94
C ILE A 528 -19.47 30.66 23.33
N ALA A 529 -19.67 29.62 24.13
CA ALA A 529 -20.06 28.33 23.61
C ALA A 529 -21.53 28.41 23.16
N TYR A 530 -21.88 27.79 22.04
CA TYR A 530 -23.19 27.95 21.46
C TYR A 530 -23.84 26.63 21.02
N SER A 531 -25.15 26.68 20.93
CA SER A 531 -25.99 25.68 20.25
C SER A 531 -27.20 26.38 19.64
N PHE A 532 -27.94 25.70 18.77
CA PHE A 532 -29.19 26.15 18.23
C PHE A 532 -30.34 25.30 18.76
N ASN A 533 -31.52 25.92 18.98
CA ASN A 533 -32.73 25.16 19.28
C ASN A 533 -33.39 24.63 17.99
N SER A 534 -34.55 23.95 18.10
CA SER A 534 -35.33 23.46 16.96
C SER A 534 -35.81 24.52 15.97
N ASP A 535 -35.81 25.78 16.38
CA ASP A 535 -36.27 26.94 15.60
C ASP A 535 -35.07 27.71 15.03
N ASP A 536 -33.88 27.15 15.03
CA ASP A 536 -32.61 27.74 14.62
C ASP A 536 -32.23 29.02 15.40
N GLU A 537 -32.68 29.13 16.67
CA GLU A 537 -32.36 30.25 17.53
C GLU A 537 -31.14 29.94 18.40
N LEU A 538 -30.27 30.94 18.56
CA LEU A 538 -29.02 30.88 19.27
C LEU A 538 -29.21 30.72 20.79
N LYS A 539 -28.57 29.74 21.39
CA LYS A 539 -28.45 29.49 22.82
C LYS A 539 -27.00 29.48 23.27
N VAL A 540 -26.74 29.93 24.48
CA VAL A 540 -25.47 29.71 25.16
C VAL A 540 -25.41 28.27 25.63
N ALA A 541 -24.39 27.54 25.23
CA ALA A 541 -24.14 26.16 25.66
C ALA A 541 -23.20 26.14 26.87
N GLU A 542 -23.31 25.10 27.72
CA GLU A 542 -22.33 24.83 28.75
C GLU A 542 -21.06 24.24 28.11
N ALA A 543 -19.92 24.91 28.29
CA ALA A 543 -18.63 24.36 27.89
C ALA A 543 -18.03 23.55 29.04
N LYS A 544 -17.90 22.24 28.87
CA LYS A 544 -17.15 21.38 29.79
C LYS A 544 -15.70 21.25 29.30
N ASP A 545 -14.75 21.28 30.25
CA ASP A 545 -13.32 21.10 29.96
C ASP A 545 -12.71 22.14 29.01
N VAL A 546 -13.26 23.35 28.95
CA VAL A 546 -12.74 24.46 28.16
C VAL A 546 -12.54 25.66 29.06
N LYS A 547 -11.40 26.33 28.91
CA LYS A 547 -11.07 27.59 29.56
C LYS A 547 -11.21 28.74 28.55
N THR A 548 -11.77 29.86 28.98
CA THR A 548 -11.81 31.07 28.18
C THR A 548 -11.08 32.21 28.88
N TYR A 549 -10.45 33.07 28.12
CA TYR A 549 -9.78 34.28 28.60
C TYR A 549 -10.13 35.47 27.68
N ASP A 550 -10.33 36.62 28.25
CA ASP A 550 -10.48 37.88 27.52
C ASP A 550 -9.51 38.94 28.03
N SER A 551 -9.08 39.78 27.13
CA SER A 551 -8.19 40.92 27.44
C SER A 551 -8.78 42.28 27.00
N LEU A 552 -10.10 42.41 27.03
CA LEU A 552 -10.75 43.65 26.53
C LEU A 552 -10.27 44.93 27.21
N SER A 553 -9.78 44.84 28.45
CA SER A 553 -9.27 45.99 29.20
C SER A 553 -7.81 46.30 28.96
N THR A 554 -7.02 45.34 28.41
CA THR A 554 -5.57 45.49 28.25
C THR A 554 -5.10 44.74 27.01
N LYS A 555 -4.33 45.39 26.13
CA LYS A 555 -3.74 44.72 24.98
C LYS A 555 -2.67 43.70 25.42
N VAL A 556 -2.70 42.55 24.84
CA VAL A 556 -1.76 41.43 25.12
C VAL A 556 -0.87 41.20 23.92
N GLU A 557 0.41 40.96 24.15
CA GLU A 557 1.36 40.62 23.11
C GLU A 557 1.10 39.18 22.60
N ILE A 558 0.99 39.07 21.29
CA ILE A 558 0.85 37.80 20.56
C ILE A 558 1.83 37.76 19.38
N GLY A 559 2.12 36.57 18.85
CA GLY A 559 2.90 36.41 17.63
C GLY A 559 4.01 35.40 17.75
N LYS A 560 4.88 35.35 16.74
CA LYS A 560 5.89 34.31 16.53
C LYS A 560 6.87 34.07 17.72
N ASP A 561 7.05 35.06 18.56
CA ASP A 561 7.95 34.97 19.72
C ASP A 561 7.19 34.69 21.03
N THR A 562 5.85 34.61 20.98
CA THR A 562 4.99 34.50 22.17
C THR A 562 4.32 33.14 22.22
N ALA A 563 5.01 32.14 22.78
CA ALA A 563 4.45 30.80 22.93
C ALA A 563 3.47 30.68 24.11
N VAL A 564 3.55 31.59 25.10
CA VAL A 564 2.67 31.63 26.28
C VAL A 564 2.03 33.00 26.39
N VAL A 565 0.73 33.05 26.56
CA VAL A 565 -0.03 34.27 26.70
C VAL A 565 -0.74 34.29 28.06
N ALA A 566 -0.76 35.48 28.71
CA ALA A 566 -1.36 35.68 30.02
C ALA A 566 -0.88 34.68 31.07
N ASP A 567 0.41 34.26 31.03
CA ASP A 567 1.10 33.34 31.93
C ASP A 567 0.42 31.96 32.11
N ALA A 568 -0.60 31.65 31.31
CA ALA A 568 -1.42 30.44 31.49
C ALA A 568 -1.81 29.72 30.21
N TYR A 569 -1.73 30.36 29.04
CA TYR A 569 -2.24 29.80 27.79
C TYR A 569 -1.12 29.51 26.81
N LEU A 570 -0.94 28.24 26.47
CA LEU A 570 0.10 27.78 25.55
C LEU A 570 -0.37 27.84 24.12
N MET A 571 0.27 28.67 23.31
CA MET A 571 0.08 28.73 21.86
C MET A 571 0.88 27.63 21.17
N SER A 572 0.31 26.97 20.18
CA SER A 572 0.95 25.87 19.45
C SER A 572 0.93 26.11 17.92
N ALA A 573 1.53 25.22 17.18
CA ALA A 573 1.44 25.21 15.72
C ALA A 573 0.00 25.02 15.21
N ASP A 574 -0.88 24.44 16.05
CA ASP A 574 -2.27 24.16 15.71
C ASP A 574 -3.24 25.26 16.20
N THR A 575 -2.75 26.25 16.96
CA THR A 575 -3.61 27.31 17.49
C THR A 575 -4.18 28.15 16.34
N GLN A 576 -5.50 28.24 16.24
CA GLN A 576 -6.18 29.03 15.23
C GLN A 576 -6.30 30.46 15.69
N PHE A 577 -5.80 31.42 14.92
CA PHE A 577 -5.98 32.84 15.13
C PHE A 577 -7.06 33.36 14.19
N VAL A 578 -8.05 34.09 14.74
CA VAL A 578 -9.14 34.69 13.97
C VAL A 578 -9.08 36.20 14.20
N PHE A 579 -8.54 36.94 13.26
CA PHE A 579 -8.45 38.39 13.29
C PHE A 579 -9.78 39.00 12.89
N VAL A 580 -10.32 39.86 13.75
CA VAL A 580 -11.60 40.51 13.58
C VAL A 580 -11.37 42.00 13.57
N ASN A 581 -11.44 42.60 12.40
CA ASN A 581 -11.33 44.07 12.25
C ASN A 581 -12.63 44.70 11.79
N ILE A 582 -13.09 45.68 12.52
CA ILE A 582 -14.28 46.49 12.20
C ILE A 582 -13.85 47.95 12.02
N LYS A 583 -13.68 48.36 10.77
CA LYS A 583 -13.31 49.71 10.39
C LYS A 583 -14.36 50.31 9.46
N ASP A 584 -14.80 51.52 9.75
CA ASP A 584 -15.80 52.26 8.94
C ASP A 584 -17.06 51.42 8.65
N SER A 585 -17.55 50.71 9.66
CA SER A 585 -18.69 49.75 9.56
C SER A 585 -18.45 48.55 8.63
N LYS A 586 -17.23 48.33 8.15
CA LYS A 586 -16.84 47.15 7.34
C LYS A 586 -16.15 46.12 8.22
N LEU A 587 -16.71 44.93 8.28
CA LEU A 587 -16.14 43.77 8.97
C LEU A 587 -15.19 42.99 8.03
N THR A 588 -13.93 42.89 8.44
CA THR A 588 -12.95 42.03 7.80
C THR A 588 -12.55 40.93 8.78
N VAL A 589 -12.47 39.68 8.29
CA VAL A 589 -12.03 38.51 9.07
C VAL A 589 -10.95 37.82 8.31
N THR A 590 -9.84 37.54 9.01
CA THR A 590 -8.69 36.78 8.47
C THR A 590 -8.33 35.69 9.47
N THR A 591 -7.96 34.50 8.98
CA THR A 591 -7.58 33.38 9.83
C THR A 591 -6.14 32.96 9.55
N VAL A 592 -5.42 32.59 10.63
CA VAL A 592 -4.03 32.12 10.57
C VAL A 592 -3.87 30.95 11.53
N THR A 593 -3.25 29.86 11.10
CA THR A 593 -2.96 28.71 11.95
C THR A 593 -1.50 28.74 12.40
N GLY A 594 -1.28 28.53 13.70
CA GLY A 594 0.04 28.51 14.32
C GLY A 594 0.57 29.89 14.72
N TYR A 595 0.99 30.02 15.99
CA TYR A 595 1.45 31.31 16.54
C TYR A 595 2.72 31.84 15.86
N LYS A 596 3.56 30.97 15.30
CA LYS A 596 4.77 31.36 14.55
C LYS A 596 4.45 32.09 13.23
N ASN A 597 3.25 31.92 12.73
CA ASN A 597 2.76 32.54 11.50
C ASN A 597 2.07 33.89 11.77
N VAL A 598 1.96 34.30 13.02
CA VAL A 598 1.39 35.57 13.45
C VAL A 598 2.50 36.56 13.71
N GLY A 599 2.42 37.76 13.11
CA GLY A 599 3.35 38.84 13.37
C GLY A 599 3.31 39.28 14.82
N LYS A 600 4.46 39.71 15.38
CA LYS A 600 4.51 40.24 16.75
C LYS A 600 3.70 41.51 16.88
N GLN A 601 2.66 41.50 17.71
CA GLN A 601 1.74 42.61 17.88
C GLN A 601 1.07 42.57 19.26
N SER A 602 0.52 43.69 19.68
CA SER A 602 -0.26 43.81 20.94
C SER A 602 -1.69 44.17 20.62
N GLN A 603 -2.63 43.26 20.92
CA GLN A 603 -4.03 43.38 20.60
C GLN A 603 -4.94 42.95 21.76
N ASN A 604 -6.21 43.31 21.70
CA ASN A 604 -7.23 42.72 22.55
C ASN A 604 -7.58 41.36 21.99
N ILE A 605 -7.61 40.35 22.84
CA ILE A 605 -7.80 38.96 22.43
C ILE A 605 -8.83 38.23 23.29
N PHE A 606 -9.45 37.19 22.70
CA PHE A 606 -10.17 36.17 23.43
C PHE A 606 -9.50 34.81 23.11
N ILE A 607 -9.24 34.02 24.14
CA ILE A 607 -8.69 32.70 23.99
C ILE A 607 -9.75 31.67 24.35
N VAL A 608 -9.89 30.66 23.50
CA VAL A 608 -10.57 29.39 23.78
C VAL A 608 -9.49 28.34 23.94
N ALA A 609 -9.37 27.75 25.12
CA ALA A 609 -8.35 26.76 25.44
C ALA A 609 -8.96 25.48 26.00
N ASP A 610 -8.23 24.37 25.91
CA ASP A 610 -8.60 23.14 26.58
C ASP A 610 -8.43 23.26 28.13
N LYS A 611 -8.80 22.19 28.84
CA LYS A 611 -8.69 22.13 30.33
C LYS A 611 -7.26 22.33 30.83
N ASP A 612 -6.25 22.01 30.02
CA ASP A 612 -4.84 22.06 30.37
C ASP A 612 -4.20 23.42 30.02
N GLY A 613 -4.96 24.32 29.38
CA GLY A 613 -4.55 25.66 28.99
C GLY A 613 -3.90 25.74 27.61
N LYS A 614 -3.96 24.69 26.79
CA LYS A 614 -3.56 24.76 25.39
C LYS A 614 -4.58 25.58 24.61
N ALA A 615 -4.14 26.69 24.01
CA ALA A 615 -5.01 27.56 23.21
C ALA A 615 -5.41 26.85 21.91
N LEU A 616 -6.72 26.69 21.72
CA LEU A 616 -7.33 26.12 20.52
C LEU A 616 -7.61 27.21 19.49
N THR A 617 -8.27 28.30 19.93
CA THR A 617 -8.58 29.45 19.09
C THR A 617 -8.30 30.75 19.83
N VAL A 618 -7.74 31.71 19.12
CA VAL A 618 -7.53 33.09 19.59
C VAL A 618 -8.24 34.05 18.65
N PHE A 619 -9.32 34.68 19.12
CA PHE A 619 -9.92 35.80 18.41
C PHE A 619 -9.11 37.06 18.73
N VAL A 620 -8.60 37.71 17.71
CA VAL A 620 -7.80 38.93 17.79
C VAL A 620 -8.64 40.09 17.32
N ILE A 621 -8.86 41.10 18.18
CA ILE A 621 -9.73 42.22 17.87
C ILE A 621 -8.87 43.38 17.41
N GLY A 622 -8.75 43.55 16.11
CA GLY A 622 -7.93 44.58 15.47
C GLY A 622 -7.51 44.24 14.06
N GLU A 623 -6.75 45.13 13.44
CA GLU A 623 -6.09 44.85 12.16
C GLU A 623 -4.92 43.87 12.40
N ASP A 624 -4.66 43.07 11.39
CA ASP A 624 -3.48 42.23 11.36
C ASP A 624 -2.25 43.12 11.06
N GLU A 625 -1.54 43.50 12.09
CA GLU A 625 -0.31 44.27 11.97
C GLU A 625 0.88 43.32 11.82
N GLY A 626 1.17 42.86 10.59
CA GLY A 626 2.43 42.18 10.30
C GLY A 626 2.36 40.70 10.06
N LEU A 627 1.29 40.18 9.48
CA LEU A 627 1.38 38.92 8.75
C LEU A 627 2.48 39.09 7.68
N GLU A 628 3.62 38.41 7.90
CA GLU A 628 4.40 37.99 6.75
C GLU A 628 3.45 37.08 5.98
N THR A 629 2.85 37.60 4.90
CA THR A 629 2.15 36.75 3.93
C THR A 629 3.12 35.67 3.57
N SER A 630 2.87 34.44 4.02
CA SER A 630 3.62 33.29 3.57
C SER A 630 3.49 33.30 2.06
N LYS A 631 4.60 33.51 1.37
CA LYS A 631 4.60 33.49 -0.09
C LYS A 631 4.19 32.09 -0.47
N THR A 632 3.02 31.94 -1.06
CA THR A 632 2.59 30.69 -1.66
C THR A 632 3.36 30.53 -2.95
N PHE A 633 3.94 29.36 -3.17
CA PHE A 633 4.67 29.04 -4.38
C PHE A 633 3.85 28.10 -5.27
N ALA A 634 4.04 28.24 -6.57
CA ALA A 634 3.44 27.38 -7.57
C ALA A 634 4.42 27.13 -8.72
N TYR A 635 4.19 26.06 -9.47
CA TYR A 635 4.89 25.78 -10.73
C TYR A 635 3.91 25.89 -11.88
N LEU A 636 4.25 26.63 -12.94
CA LEU A 636 3.38 26.79 -14.10
C LEU A 636 3.34 25.50 -14.93
N LEU A 637 2.14 24.95 -15.17
CA LEU A 637 1.95 23.75 -15.98
C LEU A 637 1.68 24.04 -17.45
N ASP A 638 0.99 25.17 -17.74
CA ASP A 638 0.74 25.64 -19.11
C ASP A 638 0.83 27.16 -19.16
N THR A 639 1.51 27.68 -20.19
CA THR A 639 1.62 29.13 -20.44
C THR A 639 0.38 29.72 -21.10
N ASN A 640 -0.51 28.86 -21.66
CA ASN A 640 -1.74 29.30 -22.31
C ASN A 640 -2.90 29.27 -21.31
N PRO A 641 -3.45 30.41 -20.89
CA PRO A 641 -4.56 30.42 -19.96
C PRO A 641 -5.87 30.03 -20.65
N THR A 642 -6.75 29.39 -19.89
CA THR A 642 -8.14 29.25 -20.27
C THR A 642 -8.86 30.59 -20.06
N LEU A 643 -9.47 31.12 -21.13
CA LEU A 643 -10.23 32.36 -21.07
C LEU A 643 -11.71 32.06 -20.70
N THR A 644 -12.18 32.68 -19.64
CA THR A 644 -13.57 32.64 -19.18
C THR A 644 -14.06 34.04 -18.86
N LYS A 645 -15.30 34.15 -18.38
CA LYS A 645 -15.86 35.42 -17.86
C LYS A 645 -16.09 35.29 -16.36
N ASP A 646 -15.87 36.38 -15.64
CA ASP A 646 -16.25 36.45 -14.22
C ASP A 646 -17.75 36.80 -14.07
N SER A 647 -18.23 36.82 -12.84
CA SER A 647 -19.62 37.15 -12.50
C SER A 647 -20.09 38.58 -12.95
N LYS A 648 -19.16 39.40 -13.43
CA LYS A 648 -19.39 40.76 -13.94
C LYS A 648 -19.13 40.88 -15.44
N ASP A 649 -19.07 39.71 -16.16
CA ASP A 649 -18.82 39.61 -17.61
C ASP A 649 -17.43 40.18 -18.06
N LYS A 650 -16.45 40.21 -17.15
CA LYS A 650 -15.08 40.62 -17.45
C LYS A 650 -14.23 39.38 -17.74
N ASP A 651 -13.24 39.55 -18.62
CA ASP A 651 -12.30 38.49 -18.96
C ASP A 651 -11.56 38.01 -17.72
N LEU A 652 -11.50 36.67 -17.59
CA LEU A 652 -10.82 35.97 -16.54
C LEU A 652 -9.90 34.90 -17.17
N TYR A 653 -8.61 35.00 -16.93
CA TYR A 653 -7.57 34.12 -17.43
C TYR A 653 -7.20 33.14 -16.33
N THR A 654 -7.34 31.85 -16.58
CA THR A 654 -7.07 30.78 -15.61
C THR A 654 -5.87 29.96 -16.09
N TYR A 655 -4.83 29.90 -15.28
CA TYR A 655 -3.60 29.16 -15.54
C TYR A 655 -3.57 27.88 -14.71
N ASP A 656 -3.17 26.77 -15.32
CA ASP A 656 -2.95 25.52 -14.63
C ASP A 656 -1.58 25.55 -13.94
N VAL A 657 -1.57 25.18 -12.68
CA VAL A 657 -0.39 25.23 -11.81
C VAL A 657 -0.29 23.99 -10.93
N LEU A 658 0.91 23.69 -10.47
CA LEU A 658 1.14 22.69 -9.43
C LEU A 658 1.40 23.45 -8.11
N VAL A 659 0.61 23.16 -7.09
CA VAL A 659 0.73 23.75 -5.73
C VAL A 659 0.71 22.61 -4.73
N ASP A 660 1.70 22.53 -3.86
CA ASP A 660 1.82 21.49 -2.84
C ASP A 660 1.65 20.07 -3.42
N GLY A 661 2.21 19.82 -4.60
CA GLY A 661 2.15 18.55 -5.31
C GLY A 661 0.83 18.23 -6.03
N GLU A 662 -0.16 19.14 -6.00
CA GLU A 662 -1.46 18.97 -6.64
C GLU A 662 -1.68 19.94 -7.79
N VAL A 663 -2.32 19.43 -8.86
CA VAL A 663 -2.75 20.29 -9.97
C VAL A 663 -3.90 21.18 -9.50
N SER A 664 -3.74 22.47 -9.67
CA SER A 664 -4.68 23.51 -9.28
C SER A 664 -4.76 24.60 -10.34
N THR A 665 -5.54 25.63 -10.11
CA THR A 665 -5.66 26.75 -11.04
C THR A 665 -5.48 28.10 -10.33
N ILE A 666 -4.83 29.03 -11.02
CA ILE A 666 -4.73 30.43 -10.58
C ILE A 666 -5.41 31.34 -11.59
N ALA A 667 -6.35 32.14 -11.12
CA ALA A 667 -7.10 33.06 -11.96
C ALA A 667 -6.57 34.49 -11.86
N THR A 668 -6.64 35.25 -12.97
CA THR A 668 -6.32 36.67 -13.02
C THR A 668 -7.20 37.42 -14.04
N SER A 669 -7.54 38.65 -13.75
CA SER A 669 -8.16 39.55 -14.72
C SER A 669 -7.13 40.35 -15.54
N ASN A 670 -5.82 40.15 -15.26
CA ASN A 670 -4.73 40.86 -15.94
C ASN A 670 -3.60 39.85 -16.27
N GLN A 671 -3.46 39.51 -17.57
CA GLN A 671 -2.41 38.59 -18.04
C GLN A 671 -0.99 39.09 -17.76
N GLU A 672 -0.76 40.40 -17.68
CA GLU A 672 0.57 40.96 -17.37
C GLU A 672 1.09 40.49 -15.99
N TYR A 673 0.20 39.99 -15.10
CA TYR A 673 0.62 39.45 -13.81
C TYR A 673 1.42 38.15 -13.92
N MET A 674 1.22 37.38 -14.99
CA MET A 674 1.96 36.15 -15.28
C MET A 674 3.09 36.32 -16.30
N LYS A 675 3.38 37.56 -16.73
CA LYS A 675 4.39 37.83 -17.75
C LYS A 675 5.78 37.38 -17.33
N GLY A 676 6.44 36.66 -18.21
CA GLY A 676 7.82 36.17 -18.02
C GLY A 676 7.94 34.88 -17.22
N ILE A 677 6.82 34.24 -16.88
CA ILE A 677 6.78 32.90 -16.29
C ILE A 677 6.60 31.88 -17.41
N ALA A 678 7.54 30.95 -17.51
CA ALA A 678 7.50 29.85 -18.46
C ALA A 678 6.97 28.58 -17.80
N LYS A 679 6.59 27.58 -18.59
CA LYS A 679 6.21 26.26 -18.12
C LYS A 679 7.35 25.64 -17.29
N GLY A 680 7.01 25.11 -16.12
CA GLY A 680 7.94 24.56 -15.14
C GLY A 680 8.63 25.60 -14.25
N ASP A 681 8.45 26.89 -14.49
CA ASP A 681 8.98 27.91 -13.59
C ASP A 681 8.26 27.90 -12.23
N ARG A 682 9.04 27.98 -11.15
CA ARG A 682 8.55 28.26 -9.81
C ARG A 682 8.36 29.75 -9.61
N PHE A 683 7.24 30.15 -9.04
CA PHE A 683 6.95 31.55 -8.75
C PHE A 683 6.16 31.71 -7.47
N SER A 684 6.33 32.83 -6.78
CA SER A 684 5.51 33.18 -5.63
C SER A 684 4.37 34.09 -6.01
N TYR A 685 3.21 33.92 -5.39
CA TYR A 685 2.01 34.67 -5.68
C TYR A 685 1.18 34.96 -4.41
N THR A 686 0.26 35.90 -4.55
CA THR A 686 -0.77 36.22 -3.55
C THR A 686 -2.12 36.35 -4.23
N LEU A 687 -3.17 35.89 -3.54
CA LEU A 687 -4.54 35.95 -4.04
C LEU A 687 -5.36 36.94 -3.20
N LYS A 688 -6.24 37.69 -3.89
CA LYS A 688 -7.29 38.48 -3.28
C LYS A 688 -8.61 38.11 -3.96
N ASP A 689 -9.60 37.74 -3.16
CA ASP A 689 -10.90 37.25 -3.66
C ASP A 689 -10.76 36.11 -4.70
N GLY A 690 -9.78 35.19 -4.48
CA GLY A 690 -9.51 34.03 -5.35
C GLY A 690 -8.80 34.35 -6.66
N LYS A 691 -8.33 35.59 -6.88
CA LYS A 691 -7.60 36.02 -8.07
C LYS A 691 -6.25 36.59 -7.70
N LEU A 692 -5.28 36.58 -8.60
CA LEU A 692 -4.02 37.30 -8.40
C LEU A 692 -4.29 38.76 -8.14
N ASP A 693 -3.72 39.32 -7.09
CA ASP A 693 -3.83 40.70 -6.71
C ASP A 693 -2.76 41.61 -7.29
N LYS A 694 -1.64 41.01 -7.73
CA LYS A 694 -0.47 41.65 -8.32
C LYS A 694 0.32 40.70 -9.19
N ALA A 695 1.31 41.22 -9.91
CA ALA A 695 2.25 40.42 -10.67
C ALA A 695 2.99 39.41 -9.78
N VAL A 696 3.08 38.18 -10.26
CA VAL A 696 3.81 37.11 -9.57
C VAL A 696 5.32 37.37 -9.64
N THR A 697 6.06 36.77 -8.70
CA THR A 697 7.52 36.91 -8.70
C THR A 697 8.14 35.55 -9.03
N LYS A 698 8.86 35.47 -10.15
CA LYS A 698 9.61 34.28 -10.55
C LYS A 698 10.68 33.96 -9.51
N ASP A 699 10.74 32.72 -9.10
CA ASP A 699 11.82 32.19 -8.27
C ASP A 699 12.92 31.65 -9.20
N THR A 700 14.11 32.21 -9.11
CA THR A 700 15.24 31.82 -9.99
C THR A 700 16.05 30.64 -9.46
N GLY A 701 15.70 30.15 -8.27
CA GLY A 701 16.45 29.11 -7.57
C GLY A 701 17.78 29.60 -6.99
N LYS A 702 18.40 28.78 -6.17
CA LYS A 702 19.71 29.05 -5.57
C LYS A 702 20.85 28.59 -6.48
N LYS A 703 20.67 27.39 -7.08
CA LYS A 703 21.66 26.75 -7.92
C LYS A 703 21.00 25.85 -8.95
N SER A 704 21.55 25.88 -10.17
CA SER A 704 21.21 24.90 -11.20
C SER A 704 22.47 24.23 -11.72
N GLY A 705 22.36 22.99 -12.17
CA GLY A 705 23.44 22.22 -12.78
C GLY A 705 23.24 20.73 -12.66
N GLU A 706 24.20 19.98 -13.20
CA GLU A 706 24.21 18.52 -13.18
C GLU A 706 24.64 18.01 -11.80
N ILE A 707 23.96 16.98 -11.30
CA ILE A 707 24.33 16.25 -10.08
C ILE A 707 25.56 15.40 -10.37
N THR A 708 26.69 15.76 -9.77
CA THR A 708 27.95 15.03 -9.91
C THR A 708 28.13 13.90 -8.90
N ALA A 709 27.46 13.99 -7.75
CA ALA A 709 27.39 12.93 -6.73
C ALA A 709 26.14 13.09 -5.86
N ILE A 710 25.68 11.99 -5.27
CA ILE A 710 24.67 11.95 -4.21
C ILE A 710 25.31 11.20 -3.05
N VAL A 711 25.31 11.81 -1.86
CA VAL A 711 25.93 11.23 -0.64
C VAL A 711 24.97 11.51 0.53
N ASP A 712 24.40 10.47 1.09
CA ASP A 712 23.37 10.56 2.13
C ASP A 712 22.26 11.58 1.77
N ASP A 713 22.02 12.57 2.60
CA ASP A 713 21.04 13.64 2.40
C ASP A 713 21.60 14.85 1.61
N TYR A 714 22.61 14.65 0.74
CA TYR A 714 23.23 15.74 -0.03
C TYR A 714 23.36 15.39 -1.51
N ILE A 715 23.07 16.37 -2.37
CA ILE A 715 23.45 16.37 -3.80
C ILE A 715 24.61 17.33 -4.03
N VAL A 716 25.53 16.97 -4.90
CA VAL A 716 26.70 17.80 -5.25
C VAL A 716 26.50 18.35 -6.66
N ILE A 717 26.54 19.69 -6.77
CA ILE A 717 26.42 20.41 -8.04
C ILE A 717 27.61 21.35 -8.17
N GLY A 718 28.43 21.16 -9.21
CA GLY A 718 29.61 22.00 -9.45
C GLY A 718 30.59 22.03 -8.26
N GLY A 719 30.76 20.90 -7.57
CA GLY A 719 31.67 20.76 -6.42
C GLY A 719 31.11 21.27 -5.09
N THR A 720 29.88 21.78 -5.04
CA THR A 720 29.22 22.27 -3.82
C THR A 720 28.12 21.30 -3.42
N ALA A 721 28.08 20.92 -2.13
CA ALA A 721 27.04 20.06 -1.56
C ALA A 721 25.82 20.88 -1.13
N TYR A 722 24.63 20.39 -1.49
CA TYR A 722 23.33 20.97 -1.13
C TYR A 722 22.54 19.92 -0.36
N SER A 723 22.11 20.23 0.86
CA SER A 723 21.28 19.32 1.66
C SER A 723 19.91 19.15 1.01
N ILE A 724 19.45 17.91 0.93
CA ILE A 724 18.08 17.55 0.50
C ILE A 724 17.22 17.07 1.66
N LYS A 725 17.74 17.12 2.90
CA LYS A 725 17.05 16.67 4.11
C LYS A 725 15.71 17.39 4.36
N ASP A 726 15.66 18.68 4.08
CA ASP A 726 14.45 19.52 4.26
C ASP A 726 13.69 19.75 2.95
N VAL A 727 13.99 18.97 1.89
CA VAL A 727 13.31 19.09 0.59
C VAL A 727 12.01 18.35 0.66
N GLU A 728 10.90 19.08 0.65
CA GLU A 728 9.54 18.57 0.70
C GLU A 728 8.93 18.39 -0.70
N GLU A 729 9.48 19.10 -1.70
CA GLU A 729 8.97 19.13 -3.06
C GLU A 729 10.05 18.72 -4.05
N THR A 730 9.83 17.66 -4.81
CA THR A 730 10.68 17.27 -5.95
C THR A 730 9.80 17.09 -7.17
N TYR A 731 10.11 17.81 -8.24
CA TYR A 731 9.37 17.80 -9.49
C TYR A 731 10.26 17.41 -10.66
N LEU A 732 9.70 16.65 -11.57
CA LEU A 732 10.29 16.34 -12.86
C LEU A 732 9.66 17.21 -13.94
N LEU A 733 10.44 18.07 -14.57
CA LEU A 733 10.11 18.76 -15.80
C LEU A 733 10.67 17.97 -16.98
N ASP A 734 9.82 17.24 -17.67
CA ASP A 734 10.17 16.45 -18.85
C ASP A 734 9.82 17.29 -20.11
N LYS A 735 10.82 17.86 -20.76
CA LYS A 735 10.63 18.68 -21.95
C LYS A 735 10.29 17.85 -23.19
N GLY A 736 10.72 16.56 -23.23
CA GLY A 736 10.37 15.66 -24.32
C GLY A 736 8.90 15.22 -24.27
N ALA A 737 8.38 14.96 -23.06
CA ALA A 737 6.99 14.63 -22.85
C ALA A 737 6.09 15.85 -22.64
N ASP A 738 6.65 17.06 -22.60
CA ASP A 738 5.97 18.31 -22.27
C ASP A 738 5.13 18.24 -20.96
N GLU A 739 5.73 17.70 -19.90
CA GLU A 739 5.04 17.34 -18.68
C GLU A 739 5.79 17.80 -17.42
N VAL A 740 5.04 18.21 -16.38
CA VAL A 740 5.56 18.46 -15.04
C VAL A 740 4.91 17.49 -14.08
N LYS A 741 5.72 16.72 -13.34
CA LYS A 741 5.27 15.69 -12.40
C LYS A 741 5.83 15.91 -11.02
N ASN A 742 5.03 15.60 -10.00
CA ASN A 742 5.54 15.43 -8.63
C ASN A 742 6.19 14.04 -8.51
N VAL A 743 7.38 13.97 -7.90
CA VAL A 743 8.14 12.74 -7.69
C VAL A 743 8.69 12.70 -6.25
N LEU A 744 8.91 11.50 -5.71
CA LEU A 744 9.47 11.35 -4.36
C LEU A 744 10.96 11.69 -4.38
N THR A 745 11.43 12.53 -3.45
CA THR A 745 12.81 13.05 -3.41
C THR A 745 13.87 11.95 -3.37
N GLY A 746 13.68 10.90 -2.55
CA GLY A 746 14.67 9.85 -2.36
C GLY A 746 14.90 8.94 -3.58
N ASP A 747 13.84 8.72 -4.37
CA ASP A 747 13.85 7.75 -5.49
C ASP A 747 14.00 8.43 -6.85
N ALA A 748 13.97 9.75 -6.90
CA ALA A 748 13.86 10.53 -8.12
C ALA A 748 15.15 11.19 -8.57
N LEU A 749 16.10 11.41 -7.66
CA LEU A 749 17.36 12.12 -7.96
C LEU A 749 18.44 11.10 -8.32
N GLU A 750 19.01 11.25 -9.52
CA GLU A 750 20.11 10.42 -9.99
C GLU A 750 21.34 11.27 -10.34
N LYS A 751 22.53 10.66 -10.23
CA LYS A 751 23.76 11.29 -10.75
C LYS A 751 23.63 11.47 -12.25
N GLY A 752 23.92 12.68 -12.73
CA GLY A 752 23.76 13.07 -14.12
C GLY A 752 22.49 13.90 -14.38
N ASP A 753 21.52 13.91 -13.44
CA ASP A 753 20.35 14.76 -13.58
C ASP A 753 20.72 16.25 -13.56
N THR A 754 20.13 17.02 -14.45
CA THR A 754 20.17 18.48 -14.40
C THR A 754 19.07 18.98 -13.49
N VAL A 755 19.42 19.70 -12.42
CA VAL A 755 18.48 20.15 -11.40
C VAL A 755 18.55 21.65 -11.12
N ILE A 756 17.44 22.19 -10.57
CA ILE A 756 17.40 23.51 -9.96
C ILE A 756 17.01 23.33 -8.48
N VAL A 757 17.84 23.83 -7.58
CA VAL A 757 17.60 23.80 -6.12
C VAL A 757 16.99 25.13 -5.70
N TYR A 758 15.90 25.10 -4.97
CA TYR A 758 15.18 26.26 -4.42
C TYR A 758 15.27 26.28 -2.90
N THR A 759 15.33 27.48 -2.32
CA THR A 759 15.39 27.70 -0.87
C THR A 759 14.07 28.22 -0.33
N ASN A 760 13.96 28.23 1.00
CA ASN A 760 12.85 28.85 1.72
C ASN A 760 12.84 30.41 1.68
N GLY A 761 13.79 31.02 0.93
CA GLY A 761 13.91 32.48 0.81
C GLY A 761 14.49 33.19 2.03
N LYS A 762 14.97 32.44 3.04
CA LYS A 762 15.69 32.97 4.21
C LYS A 762 17.20 32.99 3.92
N THR A 763 17.98 33.67 4.76
CA THR A 763 19.44 33.77 4.64
C THR A 763 20.16 33.31 5.91
N GLY A 764 21.44 32.94 5.78
CA GLY A 764 22.26 32.48 6.90
C GLY A 764 21.81 31.12 7.46
N ASP A 765 21.94 30.91 8.77
CA ASP A 765 21.66 29.63 9.44
C ASP A 765 20.18 29.16 9.32
N ASN A 766 19.28 30.05 8.90
CA ASN A 766 17.88 29.73 8.69
C ASN A 766 17.55 29.40 7.22
N GLU A 767 18.54 29.42 6.33
CA GLU A 767 18.36 29.04 4.94
C GLU A 767 18.30 27.50 4.81
N LYS A 768 17.24 27.02 4.17
CA LYS A 768 17.05 25.59 3.89
C LYS A 768 16.71 25.40 2.43
N ASN A 769 17.17 24.32 1.82
CA ASN A 769 16.70 23.87 0.52
C ASN A 769 15.35 23.21 0.74
N VAL A 770 14.33 23.62 0.00
CA VAL A 770 12.94 23.16 0.21
C VAL A 770 12.35 22.49 -1.01
N ALA A 771 12.92 22.73 -2.21
CA ALA A 771 12.44 22.10 -3.43
C ALA A 771 13.60 21.85 -4.40
N VAL A 772 13.45 20.78 -5.19
CA VAL A 772 14.36 20.43 -6.29
C VAL A 772 13.54 20.13 -7.55
N VAL A 773 13.88 20.77 -8.65
CA VAL A 773 13.28 20.50 -9.97
C VAL A 773 14.30 19.79 -10.86
N ILE A 774 13.99 18.58 -11.27
CA ILE A 774 14.78 17.79 -12.23
C ILE A 774 14.34 18.19 -13.63
N THR A 775 15.27 18.57 -14.50
CA THR A 775 14.98 18.90 -15.90
C THR A 775 15.52 17.80 -16.81
N LYS A 776 14.63 17.18 -17.60
CA LYS A 776 15.00 16.29 -18.70
C LYS A 776 14.78 17.04 -20.02
N GLU A 777 15.84 17.15 -20.82
CA GLU A 777 15.75 17.74 -22.16
C GLU A 777 15.03 16.75 -23.11
N ALA A 778 14.43 17.28 -24.17
CA ALA A 778 13.94 16.46 -25.29
C ALA A 778 15.11 15.79 -25.99
N GLU A 779 15.07 14.47 -26.17
CA GLU A 779 16.06 13.73 -26.97
C GLU A 779 16.00 14.10 -28.47
#